data_5d4dfb5245b315fed53770895dd4e9a1
#
_entry.id   5d4dfb5245b315fed53770895dd4e9a1
#
_cell.length_a   1.000
_cell.length_b   1.000
_cell.length_c   1.000
_cell.angle_alpha   90.00
_cell.angle_beta   90.00
_cell.angle_gamma   90.00
#
_symmetry.space_group_name_H-M   'P 1'
#
loop_
_entity.id
_entity.type
_entity.pdbx_description
1 polymer ?
#
loop_
_entity_poly.entity_id
_entity_poly.type
_entity_poly.pdbx_seq_one_letter_code
_entity_poly.pdbx_strand_id
1 'polypeptide(L)'
;MLCCAGHAIVGAQEHAPIFCRVLGLVCSVGTCFAAASKCVILTSFATQDLKPRRGQSALIDSFAYLSSDATPWTHTVVAWTGEIGNPDDDPLSPPDTPSATVTAATSVNALSAPVPIDATTRLPTPPPVDGLWIPKADQTRLEQQLSHSKTIRTVPVWLADESESTDDGIMLKDQARWRRYAEHDLYTLFHYKQHEPTDGRKERAQWADYYRMNQKFANKIIESYKPGDVVIVHDYYLLLLPSMLRQRVPNMYISFFLHSPFPSSEFLRCLPRRKEVLEGILGSNLVGFQSYSYSRHFLSCCTRILGFPSDTLGIDAYGTRVQVGVFPIGIDAAKVTTAAWADDVNAKHAALLKMYEGKKIIVGRDRLDSVRGVAQKLQAFERFLEMYPHWREKVVLIQVTSPTSVAVEKDDPDNKVASRVNELIIKINGEYGSLGFSPVQHYPQYLNQAEYFALLRAADIGLITSVRDGMNTTSLEYIICQKDNNGPLILSEFSGTAGSLRDAIHINPWDITGVAEKINTALTMPSEERTKMQASLYDHVTTQNVQSWISKFVRKVHTALGESNSANSTPLLDRALLLSRYRAAKKRLFMFDYDGTLTPIVREPSAAVPSERIIRYLKSLAADSRNAVWIISGRDQEFLQQHLGHISQIGFSAEHGSFMKDPGSEEWINLAEKFDMGWQAEVMEVFQKYTDKVPG
;
A
#
# COMPACT_ATOMS: atom_id res chain seq x y z
N MET A 1 21.79 13.21 21.27
CA MET A 1 21.77 12.56 19.94
C MET A 1 23.00 11.71 19.80
N LEU A 2 22.92 10.47 20.19
CA LEU A 2 23.82 9.38 19.78
C LEU A 2 23.32 8.14 20.51
N CYS A 3 22.42 7.41 19.86
CA CYS A 3 21.96 6.12 20.33
C CYS A 3 22.92 5.05 19.87
N CYS A 4 23.55 4.45 20.83
CA CYS A 4 24.03 3.08 20.96
C CYS A 4 24.23 2.26 19.68
N ALA A 5 25.45 2.20 19.20
CA ALA A 5 25.98 1.00 18.58
C ALA A 5 27.20 0.60 19.37
N GLY A 6 27.12 -0.50 20.10
CA GLY A 6 28.25 -1.10 20.77
C GLY A 6 29.28 -1.60 19.77
N HIS A 7 30.24 -0.78 19.46
CA HIS A 7 31.46 -1.18 18.76
C HIS A 7 32.64 -0.85 19.64
N ALA A 8 33.38 -1.87 20.02
CA ALA A 8 34.67 -1.72 20.68
C ALA A 8 35.60 -0.94 19.75
N ILE A 9 35.93 0.30 20.13
CA ILE A 9 36.94 1.08 19.46
C ILE A 9 38.31 0.58 19.96
N VAL A 10 39.01 -0.19 19.14
CA VAL A 10 40.42 -0.44 19.28
C VAL A 10 41.12 0.61 18.43
N GLY A 11 41.79 1.57 19.08
CA GLY A 11 42.61 2.55 18.40
C GLY A 11 43.77 1.90 17.65
N ALA A 12 43.92 2.23 16.40
CA ALA A 12 45.16 2.21 15.64
C ALA A 12 45.04 3.19 14.47
N GLN A 13 46.04 3.98 14.31
CA GLN A 13 46.29 4.85 13.17
C GLN A 13 46.27 4.09 11.84
N GLU A 14 45.89 4.83 10.80
CA GLU A 14 45.88 4.45 9.38
C GLU A 14 44.72 3.52 8.96
N HIS A 15 43.72 4.14 8.33
CA HIS A 15 42.91 3.73 7.20
C HIS A 15 41.47 4.33 7.23
N ALA A 16 41.36 5.55 6.79
CA ALA A 16 40.13 6.07 6.26
C ALA A 16 40.01 5.54 4.83
N PRO A 17 39.39 4.38 4.64
CA PRO A 17 38.24 4.20 3.74
C PRO A 17 37.28 3.02 4.08
N ILE A 18 37.28 2.53 5.31
CA ILE A 18 36.46 1.37 5.67
C ILE A 18 34.97 1.76 5.86
N PHE A 19 34.68 3.00 6.23
CA PHE A 19 33.29 3.46 6.42
C PHE A 19 32.49 3.58 5.12
N CYS A 20 33.14 3.86 3.99
CA CYS A 20 32.47 3.86 2.68
C CYS A 20 32.26 2.47 2.10
N ARG A 21 33.04 1.47 2.49
CA ARG A 21 32.88 0.09 2.00
C ARG A 21 31.76 -0.68 2.69
N VAL A 22 31.46 -0.40 3.94
CA VAL A 22 30.34 -1.05 4.65
C VAL A 22 28.99 -0.53 4.15
N LEU A 23 28.89 0.75 3.81
CA LEU A 23 27.70 1.30 3.12
C LEU A 23 27.58 0.85 1.65
N GLY A 24 28.70 0.63 0.98
CA GLY A 24 28.71 0.14 -0.41
C GLY A 24 28.46 -1.35 -0.55
N LEU A 25 28.73 -2.17 0.47
CA LEU A 25 28.49 -3.63 0.45
C LEU A 25 27.04 -4.00 0.80
N VAL A 26 26.31 -3.12 1.48
CA VAL A 26 24.86 -3.31 1.75
C VAL A 26 23.99 -2.91 0.54
N CYS A 27 24.53 -2.12 -0.39
CA CYS A 27 23.80 -1.70 -1.61
C CYS A 27 23.90 -2.67 -2.80
N SER A 28 24.70 -3.73 -2.71
CA SER A 28 24.96 -4.60 -3.87
C SER A 28 24.30 -5.97 -3.80
N VAL A 29 23.47 -6.27 -2.80
CA VAL A 29 22.86 -7.60 -2.65
C VAL A 29 21.38 -7.45 -2.28
N GLY A 30 20.52 -7.63 -3.27
CA GLY A 30 19.09 -7.74 -3.00
C GLY A 30 18.27 -7.75 -4.28
N THR A 31 17.88 -8.93 -4.75
CA THR A 31 16.77 -9.05 -5.68
C THR A 31 15.48 -8.79 -4.91
N CYS A 32 14.71 -7.79 -5.32
CA CYS A 32 13.39 -7.53 -4.76
C CYS A 32 12.36 -8.37 -5.53
N PHE A 33 11.72 -9.31 -4.85
CA PHE A 33 10.60 -10.08 -5.41
C PHE A 33 9.29 -9.41 -5.02
N ALA A 34 8.50 -9.03 -6.03
CA ALA A 34 7.12 -8.59 -5.80
C ALA A 34 6.16 -9.70 -6.25
N ALA A 35 5.41 -10.23 -5.32
CA ALA A 35 4.33 -11.16 -5.62
C ALA A 35 3.01 -10.37 -5.71
N ALA A 36 2.43 -10.27 -6.90
CA ALA A 36 1.19 -9.56 -7.14
C ALA A 36 0.23 -10.38 -8.02
N SER A 37 -0.97 -10.64 -7.52
CA SER A 37 -1.98 -11.39 -8.26
C SER A 37 -2.66 -10.60 -9.38
N LYS A 38 -2.57 -9.27 -9.33
CA LYS A 38 -3.15 -8.36 -10.34
C LYS A 38 -2.16 -7.84 -11.39
N CYS A 39 -0.93 -8.27 -11.40
CA CYS A 39 -0.11 -8.14 -12.60
C CYS A 39 -0.66 -9.11 -13.65
N VAL A 40 -1.85 -8.80 -14.14
CA VAL A 40 -2.55 -9.60 -15.12
C VAL A 40 -1.71 -9.61 -16.39
N ILE A 41 -1.02 -10.70 -16.59
CA ILE A 41 -0.46 -11.03 -17.89
C ILE A 41 -1.64 -11.65 -18.63
N LEU A 42 -2.42 -10.82 -19.31
CA LEU A 42 -3.41 -11.32 -20.25
C LEU A 42 -2.63 -11.95 -21.40
N THR A 43 -2.73 -13.24 -21.53
CA THR A 43 -2.18 -13.96 -22.68
C THR A 43 -3.32 -14.22 -23.64
N SER A 44 -3.26 -13.69 -24.85
CA SER A 44 -4.17 -14.09 -25.94
C SER A 44 -3.57 -15.24 -26.71
N PHE A 45 -4.39 -16.19 -27.12
CA PHE A 45 -4.01 -17.34 -27.92
C PHE A 45 -4.23 -17.03 -29.40
N ALA A 46 -3.17 -16.73 -30.16
CA ALA A 46 -3.21 -16.87 -31.61
C ALA A 46 -2.59 -18.23 -31.93
N THR A 47 -3.18 -18.99 -32.85
CA THR A 47 -2.74 -20.32 -33.28
C THR A 47 -1.24 -20.48 -33.20
N GLN A 48 -0.73 -21.03 -32.06
CA GLN A 48 0.63 -21.36 -31.69
C GLN A 48 1.47 -20.34 -30.90
N ASP A 49 0.98 -19.12 -30.54
CA ASP A 49 1.79 -18.16 -29.75
C ASP A 49 1.00 -17.52 -28.61
N LEU A 50 1.44 -17.78 -27.36
CA LEU A 50 0.97 -17.03 -26.19
C LEU A 50 1.56 -15.62 -26.20
N LYS A 51 0.73 -14.59 -26.35
CA LYS A 51 1.18 -13.20 -26.35
C LYS A 51 0.87 -12.51 -25.01
N PRO A 52 1.90 -12.09 -24.25
CA PRO A 52 1.67 -11.44 -22.97
C PRO A 52 1.11 -10.02 -23.18
N ARG A 53 0.04 -9.69 -22.44
CA ARG A 53 -0.48 -8.33 -22.29
C ARG A 53 -0.27 -7.86 -20.87
N ARG A 54 0.15 -6.63 -20.71
CA ARG A 54 0.25 -5.98 -19.39
C ARG A 54 -0.85 -4.94 -19.23
N GLY A 55 -1.57 -5.03 -18.11
CA GLY A 55 -2.50 -3.98 -17.72
C GLY A 55 -1.75 -2.68 -17.35
N GLN A 56 -2.48 -1.57 -17.32
CA GLN A 56 -1.97 -0.28 -16.83
C GLN A 56 -2.49 -0.07 -15.41
N SER A 57 -1.59 0.14 -14.46
CA SER A 57 -1.94 0.50 -13.08
C SER A 57 -0.74 1.16 -12.39
N ALA A 58 -1.01 1.96 -11.36
CA ALA A 58 0.03 2.56 -10.54
C ALA A 58 1.02 1.52 -9.97
N LEU A 59 0.55 0.32 -9.63
CA LEU A 59 1.41 -0.76 -9.16
C LEU A 59 2.38 -1.24 -10.24
N ILE A 60 1.91 -1.40 -11.48
CA ILE A 60 2.76 -1.79 -12.62
C ILE A 60 3.79 -0.69 -12.92
N ASP A 61 3.38 0.59 -12.86
CA ASP A 61 4.30 1.72 -13.03
C ASP A 61 5.39 1.72 -11.93
N SER A 62 5.05 1.33 -10.69
CA SER A 62 6.05 1.16 -9.62
C SER A 62 7.05 0.05 -9.91
N PHE A 63 6.62 -1.07 -10.49
CA PHE A 63 7.50 -2.16 -10.88
C PHE A 63 8.39 -1.78 -12.06
N ALA A 64 7.88 -1.04 -13.03
CA ALA A 64 8.66 -0.51 -14.13
C ALA A 64 9.76 0.45 -13.61
N TYR A 65 9.44 1.30 -12.63
CA TYR A 65 10.42 2.16 -11.99
C TYR A 65 11.49 1.37 -11.23
N LEU A 66 11.11 0.36 -10.42
CA LEU A 66 12.08 -0.50 -9.72
C LEU A 66 12.98 -1.30 -10.67
N SER A 67 12.51 -1.58 -11.89
CA SER A 67 13.26 -2.31 -12.91
C SER A 67 14.09 -1.39 -13.82
N SER A 68 14.01 -0.06 -13.62
CA SER A 68 14.74 0.93 -14.42
C SER A 68 16.15 1.17 -13.87
N ASP A 69 17.02 1.75 -14.72
CA ASP A 69 18.38 2.16 -14.34
C ASP A 69 18.41 3.28 -13.27
N ALA A 70 17.26 3.88 -12.97
CA ALA A 70 17.13 4.90 -11.93
C ALA A 70 17.22 4.33 -10.51
N THR A 71 17.18 3.00 -10.34
CA THR A 71 17.23 2.33 -9.04
C THR A 71 18.38 1.32 -8.99
N PRO A 72 19.02 1.13 -7.81
CA PRO A 72 20.10 0.17 -7.65
C PRO A 72 19.60 -1.28 -7.49
N TRP A 73 18.30 -1.53 -7.67
CA TRP A 73 17.67 -2.81 -7.39
C TRP A 73 17.58 -3.72 -8.61
N THR A 74 17.83 -5.00 -8.41
CA THR A 74 17.38 -6.03 -9.34
C THR A 74 15.98 -6.46 -8.92
N HIS A 75 14.99 -6.24 -9.76
CA HIS A 75 13.60 -6.49 -9.45
C HIS A 75 13.03 -7.64 -10.29
N THR A 76 12.28 -8.54 -9.67
CA THR A 76 11.58 -9.63 -10.34
C THR A 76 10.15 -9.72 -9.83
N VAL A 77 9.19 -9.78 -10.73
CA VAL A 77 7.77 -9.93 -10.40
C VAL A 77 7.37 -11.39 -10.52
N VAL A 78 6.79 -11.95 -9.46
CA VAL A 78 6.15 -13.27 -9.50
C VAL A 78 4.64 -13.04 -9.62
N ALA A 79 4.05 -13.42 -10.74
CA ALA A 79 2.67 -13.09 -11.03
C ALA A 79 1.90 -14.26 -11.65
N TRP A 80 0.59 -14.32 -11.39
CA TRP A 80 -0.30 -15.24 -12.10
C TRP A 80 -0.34 -14.88 -13.59
N THR A 81 -0.42 -15.91 -14.45
CA THR A 81 -0.52 -15.76 -15.91
C THR A 81 -1.76 -14.97 -16.36
N GLY A 82 -2.75 -14.82 -15.50
CA GLY A 82 -4.03 -14.22 -15.84
C GLY A 82 -4.99 -15.26 -16.46
N GLU A 83 -6.17 -14.81 -16.84
CA GLU A 83 -7.11 -15.59 -17.62
C GLU A 83 -6.65 -15.61 -19.07
N ILE A 84 -6.56 -16.80 -19.64
CA ILE A 84 -6.13 -17.01 -21.02
C ILE A 84 -7.39 -17.19 -21.85
N GLY A 85 -7.60 -16.30 -22.82
CA GLY A 85 -8.72 -16.32 -23.74
C GLY A 85 -8.35 -16.63 -25.17
N ASN A 86 -9.33 -16.83 -26.04
CA ASN A 86 -9.15 -17.11 -27.45
C ASN A 86 -8.84 -15.80 -28.23
N PRO A 87 -7.91 -15.79 -29.19
CA PRO A 87 -7.58 -14.58 -29.96
C PRO A 87 -8.73 -14.09 -30.84
N ASP A 88 -9.62 -14.97 -31.27
CA ASP A 88 -10.76 -14.59 -32.09
C ASP A 88 -11.79 -13.75 -31.30
N ASP A 89 -11.73 -13.80 -29.98
CA ASP A 89 -12.50 -12.96 -29.06
C ASP A 89 -11.75 -11.68 -28.64
N ASP A 90 -10.59 -11.38 -29.26
CA ASP A 90 -9.78 -10.23 -28.89
C ASP A 90 -10.25 -8.95 -29.59
N PRO A 91 -10.87 -8.01 -28.85
CA PRO A 91 -11.39 -6.76 -29.43
C PRO A 91 -10.29 -5.80 -29.93
N LEU A 92 -9.02 -6.17 -29.82
CA LEU A 92 -7.88 -5.40 -30.32
C LEU A 92 -7.22 -6.00 -31.58
N SER A 93 -7.71 -7.12 -32.09
CA SER A 93 -7.29 -7.60 -33.41
C SER A 93 -7.86 -6.64 -34.46
N PRO A 94 -7.04 -6.12 -35.41
CA PRO A 94 -7.56 -5.34 -36.51
C PRO A 94 -8.57 -6.21 -37.27
N PRO A 95 -9.69 -5.68 -37.74
CA PRO A 95 -10.66 -6.43 -38.50
C PRO A 95 -10.07 -6.79 -39.87
N ASP A 96 -9.51 -7.99 -39.97
CA ASP A 96 -9.29 -8.64 -41.26
C ASP A 96 -10.62 -9.31 -41.64
N THR A 97 -11.34 -8.65 -42.51
CA THR A 97 -12.52 -9.05 -43.23
C THR A 97 -13.84 -8.35 -42.84
N PRO A 98 -14.55 -7.81 -43.82
CA PRO A 98 -15.87 -7.24 -43.63
C PRO A 98 -16.92 -8.34 -43.69
N SER A 99 -17.28 -8.94 -42.58
CA SER A 99 -18.50 -9.76 -42.53
C SER A 99 -18.87 -10.03 -41.06
N ALA A 100 -19.81 -9.28 -40.59
CA ALA A 100 -20.95 -9.72 -39.80
C ALA A 100 -21.76 -8.48 -39.42
N THR A 101 -22.95 -8.42 -39.89
CA THR A 101 -24.04 -7.56 -39.45
C THR A 101 -24.15 -7.72 -37.92
N VAL A 102 -23.52 -6.83 -37.18
CA VAL A 102 -23.81 -6.63 -35.77
C VAL A 102 -25.27 -6.11 -35.77
N THR A 103 -26.18 -6.97 -35.40
CA THR A 103 -27.52 -6.55 -34.97
C THR A 103 -27.28 -5.62 -33.79
N ALA A 104 -27.26 -4.34 -34.06
CA ALA A 104 -27.25 -3.30 -33.05
C ALA A 104 -28.44 -3.56 -32.14
N ALA A 105 -28.18 -4.03 -30.93
CA ALA A 105 -29.11 -3.81 -29.85
C ALA A 105 -29.25 -2.29 -29.77
N THR A 106 -30.28 -1.77 -30.36
CA THR A 106 -30.69 -0.39 -30.31
C THR A 106 -31.01 -0.05 -28.87
N SER A 107 -29.98 0.28 -28.10
CA SER A 107 -30.20 1.05 -26.88
C SER A 107 -30.66 2.42 -27.33
N VAL A 108 -31.81 2.85 -26.84
CA VAL A 108 -32.44 4.16 -27.10
C VAL A 108 -31.48 5.34 -26.85
N ASN A 109 -30.35 5.09 -26.23
CA ASN A 109 -29.29 6.06 -25.91
C ASN A 109 -28.22 6.29 -27.02
N ALA A 110 -28.16 5.43 -28.05
CA ALA A 110 -27.19 5.60 -29.13
C ALA A 110 -27.49 6.82 -30.03
N LEU A 111 -28.72 7.32 -30.02
CA LEU A 111 -29.14 8.51 -30.76
C LEU A 111 -28.86 9.83 -30.06
N SER A 112 -28.57 9.82 -28.75
CA SER A 112 -28.31 11.04 -27.96
C SER A 112 -26.89 11.21 -27.51
N ALA A 113 -25.98 10.30 -27.84
CA ALA A 113 -24.58 10.37 -27.50
C ALA A 113 -23.79 11.07 -28.62
N PRO A 114 -23.44 12.35 -28.44
CA PRO A 114 -22.82 13.13 -29.50
C PRO A 114 -21.29 12.92 -29.61
N VAL A 115 -20.68 12.13 -28.74
CA VAL A 115 -19.27 11.75 -28.87
C VAL A 115 -19.18 10.49 -29.72
N PRO A 116 -18.46 10.50 -30.85
CA PRO A 116 -18.17 9.28 -31.58
C PRO A 116 -17.38 8.36 -30.66
N ILE A 117 -18.06 7.37 -30.10
CA ILE A 117 -17.42 6.32 -29.33
C ILE A 117 -16.75 5.44 -30.36
N ASP A 118 -15.43 5.44 -30.36
CA ASP A 118 -14.65 4.59 -31.24
C ASP A 118 -15.03 3.12 -30.97
N ALA A 119 -15.33 2.37 -32.03
CA ALA A 119 -15.71 0.96 -31.95
C ALA A 119 -14.61 0.05 -31.33
N THR A 120 -13.43 0.63 -31.05
CA THR A 120 -12.32 -0.01 -30.32
C THR A 120 -12.45 0.06 -28.81
N THR A 121 -13.66 0.29 -28.25
CA THR A 121 -13.89 0.15 -26.81
C THR A 121 -13.49 -1.25 -26.36
N ARG A 122 -12.57 -1.30 -25.38
CA ARG A 122 -12.16 -2.56 -24.77
C ARG A 122 -13.37 -3.16 -24.07
N LEU A 123 -13.94 -4.16 -24.70
CA LEU A 123 -14.86 -5.06 -24.01
C LEU A 123 -14.13 -5.69 -22.81
N PRO A 124 -14.86 -6.06 -21.77
CA PRO A 124 -14.29 -6.90 -20.72
C PRO A 124 -13.58 -8.08 -21.37
N THR A 125 -12.49 -8.53 -20.74
CA THR A 125 -11.79 -9.75 -21.14
C THR A 125 -12.80 -10.80 -21.59
N PRO A 126 -12.62 -11.42 -22.75
CA PRO A 126 -13.51 -12.48 -23.20
C PRO A 126 -13.65 -13.53 -22.09
N PRO A 127 -14.80 -14.16 -21.94
CA PRO A 127 -14.99 -15.17 -20.91
C PRO A 127 -13.87 -16.21 -21.05
N PRO A 128 -13.23 -16.61 -19.95
CA PRO A 128 -12.16 -17.59 -19.99
C PRO A 128 -12.64 -18.89 -20.63
N VAL A 129 -11.87 -19.42 -21.57
CA VAL A 129 -12.21 -20.68 -22.22
C VAL A 129 -11.95 -21.80 -21.22
N ASP A 130 -13.01 -22.50 -20.81
CA ASP A 130 -12.88 -23.66 -19.95
C ASP A 130 -12.25 -24.85 -20.70
N GLY A 131 -11.32 -25.53 -20.03
CA GLY A 131 -10.67 -26.70 -20.58
C GLY A 131 -9.59 -26.38 -21.62
N LEU A 132 -8.91 -25.25 -21.49
CA LEU A 132 -7.80 -24.87 -22.36
C LEU A 132 -6.53 -25.69 -22.04
N TRP A 133 -6.02 -26.42 -23.05
CA TRP A 133 -4.75 -27.14 -22.94
C TRP A 133 -3.57 -26.27 -23.34
N ILE A 134 -2.57 -26.14 -22.45
CA ILE A 134 -1.34 -25.40 -22.71
C ILE A 134 -0.16 -26.37 -22.76
N PRO A 135 0.43 -26.60 -23.93
CA PRO A 135 1.61 -27.45 -24.08
C PRO A 135 2.82 -26.96 -23.28
N LYS A 136 3.66 -27.84 -22.81
CA LYS A 136 4.86 -27.49 -22.04
C LYS A 136 5.83 -26.61 -22.82
N ALA A 137 5.91 -26.80 -24.13
CA ALA A 137 6.75 -25.97 -25.01
C ALA A 137 6.30 -24.50 -25.00
N ASP A 138 4.97 -24.23 -25.01
CA ASP A 138 4.40 -22.90 -24.99
C ASP A 138 4.59 -22.24 -23.62
N GLN A 139 4.44 -23.01 -22.53
CA GLN A 139 4.76 -22.54 -21.19
C GLN A 139 6.21 -22.07 -21.10
N THR A 140 7.15 -22.90 -21.54
CA THR A 140 8.59 -22.60 -21.51
C THR A 140 8.93 -21.37 -22.36
N ARG A 141 8.33 -21.24 -23.54
CA ARG A 141 8.53 -20.10 -24.42
C ARG A 141 8.02 -18.80 -23.77
N LEU A 142 6.83 -18.80 -23.17
CA LEU A 142 6.29 -17.66 -22.45
C LEU A 142 7.16 -17.30 -21.23
N GLU A 143 7.59 -18.28 -20.45
CA GLU A 143 8.49 -18.09 -19.30
C GLU A 143 9.81 -17.44 -19.72
N GLN A 144 10.39 -17.85 -20.82
CA GLN A 144 11.61 -17.26 -21.39
C GLN A 144 11.36 -15.80 -21.83
N GLN A 145 10.30 -15.54 -22.57
CA GLN A 145 9.95 -14.18 -23.01
C GLN A 145 9.76 -13.23 -21.82
N LEU A 146 9.06 -13.67 -20.77
CA LEU A 146 8.79 -12.88 -19.58
C LEU A 146 10.02 -12.68 -18.70
N SER A 147 10.89 -13.67 -18.60
CA SER A 147 12.13 -13.59 -17.82
C SER A 147 13.19 -12.69 -18.46
N HIS A 148 13.19 -12.57 -19.77
CA HIS A 148 14.13 -11.75 -20.54
C HIS A 148 13.56 -10.35 -20.89
N SER A 149 12.37 -10.01 -20.38
CA SER A 149 11.79 -8.69 -20.63
C SER A 149 12.66 -7.57 -20.06
N LYS A 150 12.99 -6.60 -20.91
CA LYS A 150 13.82 -5.42 -20.54
C LYS A 150 13.11 -4.46 -19.59
N THR A 151 11.77 -4.44 -19.58
CA THR A 151 11.00 -3.49 -18.76
C THR A 151 10.68 -4.03 -17.38
N ILE A 152 10.11 -5.23 -17.28
CA ILE A 152 9.76 -5.88 -16.00
C ILE A 152 10.03 -7.38 -16.16
N ARG A 153 11.02 -7.86 -15.45
CA ARG A 153 11.31 -9.29 -15.38
C ARG A 153 10.20 -10.00 -14.63
N THR A 154 9.55 -10.98 -15.27
CA THR A 154 8.39 -11.64 -14.67
C THR A 154 8.55 -13.16 -14.67
N VAL A 155 8.21 -13.79 -13.56
CA VAL A 155 8.13 -15.23 -13.37
C VAL A 155 6.65 -15.60 -13.25
N PRO A 156 6.08 -16.32 -14.23
CA PRO A 156 4.65 -16.63 -14.21
C PRO A 156 4.34 -17.78 -13.23
N VAL A 157 3.16 -17.69 -12.60
CA VAL A 157 2.56 -18.74 -11.78
C VAL A 157 1.39 -19.34 -12.56
N TRP A 158 1.49 -20.61 -12.89
CA TRP A 158 0.43 -21.36 -13.56
C TRP A 158 -0.54 -21.91 -12.51
N LEU A 159 -1.81 -21.51 -12.59
CA LEU A 159 -2.85 -21.97 -11.67
C LEU A 159 -3.64 -23.13 -12.31
N ALA A 160 -3.11 -24.33 -12.14
CA ALA A 160 -3.73 -25.60 -12.50
C ALA A 160 -3.58 -26.60 -11.36
N ASP A 161 -4.47 -27.56 -11.19
CA ASP A 161 -4.32 -28.63 -10.21
C ASP A 161 -3.31 -29.69 -10.68
N GLU A 162 -2.83 -30.52 -9.75
CA GLU A 162 -1.93 -31.63 -10.07
C GLU A 162 -2.59 -32.62 -11.03
N SER A 163 -3.89 -32.88 -10.88
CA SER A 163 -4.68 -33.72 -11.79
C SER A 163 -4.85 -33.14 -13.20
N GLU A 164 -4.59 -31.83 -13.35
CA GLU A 164 -4.68 -31.07 -14.59
C GLU A 164 -3.29 -30.85 -15.22
N SER A 165 -2.24 -31.31 -14.58
CA SER A 165 -0.84 -31.16 -15.02
C SER A 165 -0.28 -32.50 -15.41
N THR A 166 0.36 -32.57 -16.59
CA THR A 166 1.14 -33.74 -17.08
C THR A 166 2.51 -33.25 -17.50
N ASP A 167 3.39 -34.20 -17.85
CA ASP A 167 4.73 -33.87 -18.36
C ASP A 167 4.67 -33.09 -19.69
N ASP A 168 3.60 -33.26 -20.47
CA ASP A 168 3.40 -32.64 -21.78
C ASP A 168 2.72 -31.25 -21.71
N GLY A 169 2.08 -30.90 -20.60
CA GLY A 169 1.37 -29.62 -20.47
C GLY A 169 0.41 -29.56 -19.31
N ILE A 170 -0.39 -28.50 -19.28
CA ILE A 170 -1.41 -28.24 -18.27
C ILE A 170 -2.78 -27.99 -18.90
N MET A 171 -3.83 -28.46 -18.23
CA MET A 171 -5.21 -28.17 -18.57
C MET A 171 -5.76 -27.07 -17.63
N LEU A 172 -6.16 -25.94 -18.17
CA LEU A 172 -6.76 -24.86 -17.39
C LEU A 172 -8.29 -25.03 -17.39
N LYS A 173 -8.82 -25.44 -16.24
CA LYS A 173 -10.26 -25.54 -16.01
C LYS A 173 -10.70 -24.49 -15.01
N ASP A 174 -11.87 -23.88 -15.26
CA ASP A 174 -12.47 -22.88 -14.35
C ASP A 174 -11.44 -21.89 -13.80
N GLN A 175 -10.81 -21.13 -14.70
CA GLN A 175 -9.69 -20.24 -14.36
C GLN A 175 -10.08 -19.19 -13.31
N ALA A 176 -11.38 -18.83 -13.20
CA ALA A 176 -11.87 -17.88 -12.22
C ALA A 176 -11.92 -18.42 -10.78
N ARG A 177 -11.97 -19.77 -10.57
CA ARG A 177 -12.14 -20.38 -9.23
C ARG A 177 -11.12 -19.93 -8.21
N TRP A 178 -9.90 -19.70 -8.65
CA TRP A 178 -8.78 -19.30 -7.77
C TRP A 178 -8.97 -17.95 -7.08
N ARG A 179 -9.78 -17.08 -7.68
CA ARG A 179 -10.03 -15.72 -7.21
C ARG A 179 -11.37 -15.56 -6.48
N ARG A 180 -12.28 -16.52 -6.61
CA ARG A 180 -13.67 -16.41 -6.11
C ARG A 180 -13.72 -16.03 -4.63
N TYR A 181 -12.97 -16.71 -3.77
CA TYR A 181 -12.94 -16.37 -2.33
C TYR A 181 -12.43 -14.94 -2.09
N ALA A 182 -11.37 -14.55 -2.78
CA ALA A 182 -10.81 -13.22 -2.62
C ALA A 182 -11.74 -12.12 -3.14
N GLU A 183 -12.39 -12.32 -4.28
CA GLU A 183 -13.25 -11.32 -4.92
C GLU A 183 -14.64 -11.25 -4.30
N HIS A 184 -15.18 -12.38 -3.86
CA HIS A 184 -16.52 -12.45 -3.27
C HIS A 184 -16.47 -12.19 -1.75
N ASP A 185 -15.68 -12.96 -0.99
CA ASP A 185 -15.70 -12.88 0.48
C ASP A 185 -14.81 -11.76 1.01
N LEU A 186 -13.53 -11.73 0.61
CA LEU A 186 -12.57 -10.76 1.16
C LEU A 186 -12.81 -9.35 0.65
N TYR A 187 -12.96 -9.17 -0.66
CA TYR A 187 -13.17 -7.84 -1.24
C TYR A 187 -14.43 -7.18 -0.68
N THR A 188 -15.54 -7.90 -0.65
CA THR A 188 -16.84 -7.43 -0.16
C THR A 188 -16.73 -7.01 1.30
N LEU A 189 -16.16 -7.87 2.16
CA LEU A 189 -16.01 -7.59 3.59
C LEU A 189 -15.05 -6.41 3.84
N PHE A 190 -13.93 -6.32 3.10
CA PHE A 190 -12.97 -5.25 3.25
C PHE A 190 -13.56 -3.89 2.86
N HIS A 191 -14.57 -3.88 2.00
CA HIS A 191 -15.33 -2.69 1.64
C HIS A 191 -16.59 -2.48 2.49
N TYR A 192 -16.67 -3.13 3.69
CA TYR A 192 -17.75 -2.99 4.67
C TYR A 192 -19.11 -3.45 4.13
N LYS A 193 -19.11 -4.48 3.32
CA LYS A 193 -20.32 -5.12 2.83
C LYS A 193 -20.40 -6.55 3.30
N GLN A 194 -21.60 -7.01 3.49
CA GLN A 194 -21.90 -8.41 3.79
C GLN A 194 -22.75 -8.93 2.62
N HIS A 195 -22.43 -10.11 2.15
CA HIS A 195 -23.28 -10.87 1.27
C HIS A 195 -24.12 -11.87 2.10
N GLU A 196 -25.14 -12.42 1.49
CA GLU A 196 -25.92 -13.48 2.11
C GLU A 196 -25.04 -14.69 2.44
N PRO A 197 -25.29 -15.38 3.56
CA PRO A 197 -24.52 -16.56 3.92
C PRO A 197 -24.54 -17.60 2.79
N THR A 198 -23.38 -17.95 2.30
CA THR A 198 -23.23 -19.02 1.30
C THR A 198 -23.32 -20.40 1.95
N ASP A 199 -23.67 -21.43 1.18
CA ASP A 199 -23.55 -22.82 1.63
C ASP A 199 -22.13 -23.10 2.10
N GLY A 200 -22.00 -23.64 3.30
CA GLY A 200 -20.71 -23.95 3.91
C GLY A 200 -19.84 -24.94 3.10
N ARG A 201 -20.41 -25.68 2.13
CA ARG A 201 -19.65 -26.49 1.17
C ARG A 201 -18.99 -25.62 0.13
N LYS A 202 -19.73 -24.64 -0.43
CA LYS A 202 -19.22 -23.66 -1.42
C LYS A 202 -18.09 -22.83 -0.80
N GLU A 203 -18.28 -22.31 0.42
CA GLU A 203 -17.25 -21.54 1.14
C GLU A 203 -15.96 -22.38 1.35
N ARG A 204 -16.08 -23.63 1.81
CA ARG A 204 -14.91 -24.49 2.01
C ARG A 204 -14.17 -24.80 0.71
N ALA A 205 -14.88 -25.00 -0.41
CA ALA A 205 -14.27 -25.26 -1.70
C ALA A 205 -13.51 -24.02 -2.19
N GLN A 206 -14.13 -22.83 -2.14
CA GLN A 206 -13.50 -21.56 -2.52
C GLN A 206 -12.30 -21.19 -1.65
N TRP A 207 -12.38 -21.46 -0.34
CA TRP A 207 -11.23 -21.31 0.57
C TRP A 207 -10.08 -22.27 0.22
N ALA A 208 -10.38 -23.53 -0.11
CA ALA A 208 -9.36 -24.49 -0.51
C ALA A 208 -8.63 -24.07 -1.78
N ASP A 209 -9.33 -23.51 -2.77
CA ASP A 209 -8.73 -22.97 -3.98
C ASP A 209 -7.86 -21.74 -3.67
N TYR A 210 -8.34 -20.82 -2.84
CA TYR A 210 -7.59 -19.66 -2.37
C TYR A 210 -6.29 -20.07 -1.63
N TYR A 211 -6.39 -21.07 -0.75
CA TYR A 211 -5.24 -21.62 -0.04
C TYR A 211 -4.21 -22.23 -1.02
N ARG A 212 -4.67 -23.06 -1.96
CA ARG A 212 -3.81 -23.67 -2.98
C ARG A 212 -3.16 -22.64 -3.89
N MET A 213 -3.88 -21.58 -4.26
CA MET A 213 -3.30 -20.46 -5.00
C MET A 213 -2.11 -19.84 -4.25
N ASN A 214 -2.29 -19.49 -2.98
CA ASN A 214 -1.21 -18.95 -2.16
C ASN A 214 -0.03 -19.93 -2.04
N GLN A 215 -0.31 -21.24 -1.92
CA GLN A 215 0.71 -22.28 -1.88
C GLN A 215 1.52 -22.39 -3.19
N LYS A 216 0.87 -22.25 -4.35
CA LYS A 216 1.56 -22.23 -5.66
C LYS A 216 2.47 -21.02 -5.79
N PHE A 217 2.03 -19.84 -5.33
CA PHE A 217 2.89 -18.65 -5.24
C PHE A 217 4.08 -18.89 -4.31
N ALA A 218 3.85 -19.46 -3.13
CA ALA A 218 4.94 -19.79 -2.20
C ALA A 218 5.98 -20.72 -2.83
N ASN A 219 5.54 -21.79 -3.50
CA ASN A 219 6.44 -22.71 -4.20
C ASN A 219 7.30 -21.97 -5.23
N LYS A 220 6.66 -21.15 -6.08
CA LYS A 220 7.35 -20.43 -7.16
C LYS A 220 8.34 -19.39 -6.66
N ILE A 221 8.00 -18.70 -5.57
CA ILE A 221 8.91 -17.76 -4.92
C ILE A 221 10.12 -18.49 -4.33
N ILE A 222 9.93 -19.61 -3.63
CA ILE A 222 11.01 -20.37 -3.01
C ILE A 222 11.97 -20.95 -4.07
N GLU A 223 11.46 -21.41 -5.21
CA GLU A 223 12.28 -21.85 -6.34
C GLU A 223 13.21 -20.75 -6.87
N SER A 224 12.79 -19.51 -6.81
CA SER A 224 13.50 -18.35 -7.36
C SER A 224 14.34 -17.60 -6.31
N TYR A 225 14.00 -17.78 -5.02
CA TYR A 225 14.57 -17.03 -3.90
C TYR A 225 16.05 -17.36 -3.65
N LYS A 226 16.81 -16.35 -3.34
CA LYS A 226 18.21 -16.48 -2.87
C LYS A 226 18.35 -15.81 -1.50
N PRO A 227 19.20 -16.35 -0.61
CA PRO A 227 19.47 -15.70 0.66
C PRO A 227 19.90 -14.23 0.49
N GLY A 228 19.22 -13.32 1.19
CA GLY A 228 19.42 -11.88 1.06
C GLY A 228 18.39 -11.15 0.20
N ASP A 229 17.57 -11.88 -0.55
CA ASP A 229 16.46 -11.28 -1.30
C ASP A 229 15.34 -10.81 -0.36
N VAL A 230 14.65 -9.75 -0.78
CA VAL A 230 13.46 -9.21 -0.10
C VAL A 230 12.21 -9.58 -0.90
N VAL A 231 11.22 -10.14 -0.23
CA VAL A 231 9.93 -10.47 -0.84
C VAL A 231 8.88 -9.45 -0.45
N ILE A 232 8.23 -8.81 -1.43
CA ILE A 232 7.12 -7.88 -1.24
C ILE A 232 5.85 -8.51 -1.78
N VAL A 233 4.89 -8.78 -0.90
CA VAL A 233 3.60 -9.39 -1.23
C VAL A 233 2.53 -8.30 -1.32
N HIS A 234 1.71 -8.33 -2.36
CA HIS A 234 0.71 -7.31 -2.62
C HIS A 234 -0.72 -7.84 -2.59
N ASP A 235 -1.58 -7.10 -1.87
CA ASP A 235 -3.03 -7.12 -1.91
C ASP A 235 -3.71 -8.39 -1.35
N TYR A 236 -5.03 -8.33 -1.23
CA TYR A 236 -5.89 -9.31 -0.53
C TYR A 236 -5.97 -10.70 -1.18
N TYR A 237 -5.46 -10.87 -2.38
CA TYR A 237 -5.36 -12.21 -2.99
C TYR A 237 -4.31 -13.13 -2.34
N LEU A 238 -3.32 -12.55 -1.68
CA LEU A 238 -2.15 -13.27 -1.18
C LEU A 238 -1.96 -13.09 0.34
N LEU A 239 -3.06 -13.01 1.11
CA LEU A 239 -3.00 -12.78 2.56
C LEU A 239 -2.32 -13.92 3.34
N LEU A 240 -2.37 -15.14 2.82
CA LEU A 240 -1.78 -16.32 3.48
C LEU A 240 -0.29 -16.50 3.11
N LEU A 241 0.13 -15.90 2.02
CA LEU A 241 1.47 -16.11 1.44
C LEU A 241 2.62 -15.76 2.41
N PRO A 242 2.59 -14.64 3.17
CA PRO A 242 3.68 -14.32 4.08
C PRO A 242 3.94 -15.41 5.13
N SER A 243 2.88 -15.93 5.75
CA SER A 243 3.00 -17.02 6.73
C SER A 243 3.51 -18.31 6.09
N MET A 244 3.05 -18.68 4.89
CA MET A 244 3.51 -19.86 4.17
C MET A 244 5.00 -19.78 3.80
N LEU A 245 5.48 -18.60 3.45
CA LEU A 245 6.90 -18.36 3.18
C LEU A 245 7.72 -18.42 4.47
N ARG A 246 7.23 -17.80 5.54
CA ARG A 246 7.89 -17.78 6.86
C ARG A 246 8.07 -19.18 7.44
N GLN A 247 7.07 -20.05 7.30
CA GLN A 247 7.14 -21.43 7.78
C GLN A 247 8.22 -22.26 7.06
N ARG A 248 8.46 -21.99 5.77
CA ARG A 248 9.45 -22.73 4.97
C ARG A 248 10.84 -22.14 5.00
N VAL A 249 10.93 -20.80 5.06
CA VAL A 249 12.19 -20.05 5.11
C VAL A 249 12.11 -19.04 6.26
N PRO A 250 12.45 -19.45 7.50
CA PRO A 250 12.27 -18.62 8.69
C PRO A 250 12.98 -17.26 8.64
N ASN A 251 14.11 -17.18 7.96
CA ASN A 251 14.93 -15.96 7.87
C ASN A 251 14.65 -15.12 6.61
N MET A 252 13.62 -15.47 5.81
CA MET A 252 13.22 -14.70 4.64
C MET A 252 12.71 -13.33 5.06
N TYR A 253 13.09 -12.29 4.31
CA TYR A 253 12.60 -10.95 4.53
C TYR A 253 11.32 -10.72 3.74
N ILE A 254 10.22 -10.55 4.44
CA ILE A 254 8.88 -10.49 3.84
C ILE A 254 8.20 -9.19 4.25
N SER A 255 7.75 -8.43 3.25
CA SER A 255 6.87 -7.28 3.46
C SER A 255 5.54 -7.54 2.78
N PHE A 256 4.47 -7.08 3.38
CA PHE A 256 3.12 -7.17 2.83
C PHE A 256 2.54 -5.77 2.64
N PHE A 257 1.87 -5.52 1.53
CA PHE A 257 1.19 -4.25 1.27
C PHE A 257 -0.26 -4.48 0.83
N LEU A 258 -1.21 -3.91 1.58
CA LEU A 258 -2.63 -3.96 1.25
C LEU A 258 -3.07 -2.69 0.51
N HIS A 259 -3.52 -2.85 -0.74
CA HIS A 259 -4.04 -1.75 -1.55
C HIS A 259 -5.50 -1.43 -1.29
N SER A 260 -6.26 -2.40 -0.79
CA SER A 260 -7.67 -2.31 -0.45
C SER A 260 -7.87 -1.76 0.98
N PRO A 261 -9.08 -1.27 1.35
CA PRO A 261 -9.39 -0.95 2.72
C PRO A 261 -9.17 -2.14 3.65
N PHE A 262 -8.91 -1.87 4.93
CA PHE A 262 -8.94 -2.90 5.96
C PHE A 262 -10.12 -2.63 6.91
N PRO A 263 -11.00 -3.61 7.17
CA PRO A 263 -12.22 -3.41 7.95
C PRO A 263 -11.94 -3.30 9.45
N SER A 264 -12.88 -2.69 10.17
CA SER A 264 -12.86 -2.68 11.63
C SER A 264 -12.99 -4.09 12.22
N SER A 265 -12.62 -4.25 13.49
CA SER A 265 -12.71 -5.55 14.17
C SER A 265 -14.14 -6.12 14.22
N GLU A 266 -15.15 -5.25 14.22
CA GLU A 266 -16.55 -5.67 14.21
C GLU A 266 -16.93 -6.34 12.88
N PHE A 267 -16.50 -5.76 11.77
CA PHE A 267 -16.71 -6.35 10.44
C PHE A 267 -15.86 -7.59 10.20
N LEU A 268 -14.58 -7.57 10.58
CA LEU A 268 -13.69 -8.71 10.36
C LEU A 268 -14.16 -9.96 11.13
N ARG A 269 -14.86 -9.80 12.27
CA ARG A 269 -15.46 -10.91 13.01
C ARG A 269 -16.46 -11.71 12.20
N CYS A 270 -17.09 -11.12 11.21
CA CYS A 270 -18.03 -11.81 10.31
C CYS A 270 -17.32 -12.80 9.37
N LEU A 271 -16.02 -12.67 9.17
CA LEU A 271 -15.25 -13.59 8.34
C LEU A 271 -14.97 -14.90 9.07
N PRO A 272 -15.44 -16.06 8.57
CA PRO A 272 -15.16 -17.36 9.20
C PRO A 272 -13.65 -17.61 9.39
N ARG A 273 -12.86 -17.28 8.38
CA ARG A 273 -11.40 -17.51 8.33
C ARG A 273 -10.57 -16.32 8.83
N ARG A 274 -11.12 -15.47 9.70
CA ARG A 274 -10.48 -14.24 10.18
C ARG A 274 -9.14 -14.45 10.88
N LYS A 275 -8.98 -15.58 11.62
CA LYS A 275 -7.72 -15.89 12.30
C LYS A 275 -6.64 -16.26 11.30
N GLU A 276 -6.94 -17.18 10.40
CA GLU A 276 -6.03 -17.63 9.35
C GLU A 276 -5.55 -16.47 8.46
N VAL A 277 -6.45 -15.53 8.15
CA VAL A 277 -6.13 -14.32 7.38
C VAL A 277 -5.18 -13.41 8.15
N LEU A 278 -5.45 -13.13 9.43
CA LEU A 278 -4.58 -12.29 10.24
C LEU A 278 -3.21 -12.94 10.47
N GLU A 279 -3.17 -14.22 10.81
CA GLU A 279 -1.95 -15.01 11.01
C GLU A 279 -1.14 -15.09 9.71
N GLY A 280 -1.84 -15.17 8.57
CA GLY A 280 -1.22 -15.13 7.26
C GLY A 280 -0.41 -13.85 7.04
N ILE A 281 -1.00 -12.68 7.29
CA ILE A 281 -0.35 -11.38 7.17
C ILE A 281 0.79 -11.22 8.18
N LEU A 282 0.62 -11.72 9.41
CA LEU A 282 1.63 -11.61 10.49
C LEU A 282 2.91 -12.43 10.22
N GLY A 283 2.97 -13.24 9.18
CA GLY A 283 4.22 -13.83 8.68
C GLY A 283 5.20 -12.80 8.11
N SER A 284 4.77 -11.55 7.93
CA SER A 284 5.59 -10.45 7.39
C SER A 284 6.46 -9.79 8.47
N ASN A 285 7.53 -9.11 8.04
CA ASN A 285 8.33 -8.22 8.88
C ASN A 285 7.75 -6.79 8.89
N LEU A 286 7.18 -6.35 7.76
CA LEU A 286 6.54 -5.06 7.59
C LEU A 286 5.19 -5.22 6.90
N VAL A 287 4.15 -4.58 7.44
CA VAL A 287 2.81 -4.49 6.81
C VAL A 287 2.51 -3.04 6.46
N GLY A 288 2.25 -2.77 5.20
CA GLY A 288 1.94 -1.44 4.67
C GLY A 288 0.46 -1.27 4.32
N PHE A 289 -0.07 -0.08 4.59
CA PHE A 289 -1.46 0.29 4.29
C PHE A 289 -1.54 1.63 3.56
N GLN A 290 -2.67 1.90 2.91
CA GLN A 290 -2.96 3.15 2.21
C GLN A 290 -3.33 4.30 3.17
N SER A 291 -3.87 4.00 4.34
CA SER A 291 -4.40 5.00 5.28
C SER A 291 -4.14 4.60 6.72
N TYR A 292 -4.01 5.61 7.60
CA TYR A 292 -3.92 5.42 9.05
C TYR A 292 -5.15 4.71 9.65
N SER A 293 -6.33 4.93 9.09
CA SER A 293 -7.53 4.22 9.54
C SER A 293 -7.41 2.71 9.34
N TYR A 294 -6.85 2.28 8.21
CA TYR A 294 -6.67 0.86 7.90
C TYR A 294 -5.59 0.21 8.78
N SER A 295 -4.48 0.90 9.03
CA SER A 295 -3.45 0.41 9.94
C SER A 295 -3.99 0.23 11.37
N ARG A 296 -4.75 1.22 11.89
CA ARG A 296 -5.39 1.13 13.22
C ARG A 296 -6.41 -0.02 13.29
N HIS A 297 -7.20 -0.24 12.23
CA HIS A 297 -8.13 -1.35 12.19
C HIS A 297 -7.40 -2.70 12.24
N PHE A 298 -6.32 -2.84 11.47
CA PHE A 298 -5.50 -4.05 11.49
C PHE A 298 -4.90 -4.33 12.87
N LEU A 299 -4.26 -3.33 13.49
CA LEU A 299 -3.72 -3.42 14.85
C LEU A 299 -4.79 -3.85 15.85
N SER A 300 -5.95 -3.17 15.83
CA SER A 300 -7.09 -3.52 16.68
C SER A 300 -7.62 -4.94 16.45
N CYS A 301 -7.65 -5.40 15.20
CA CYS A 301 -8.05 -6.79 14.89
C CYS A 301 -7.08 -7.81 15.46
N CYS A 302 -5.78 -7.58 15.31
CA CYS A 302 -4.77 -8.50 15.86
C CYS A 302 -4.85 -8.57 17.39
N THR A 303 -5.04 -7.44 18.06
CA THR A 303 -5.19 -7.43 19.53
C THR A 303 -6.50 -8.08 19.97
N ARG A 304 -7.63 -7.75 19.34
CA ARG A 304 -8.95 -8.22 19.78
C ARG A 304 -9.29 -9.67 19.39
N ILE A 305 -8.75 -10.14 18.25
CA ILE A 305 -9.08 -11.47 17.70
C ILE A 305 -8.01 -12.50 18.04
N LEU A 306 -6.73 -12.10 17.97
CA LEU A 306 -5.59 -12.99 18.22
C LEU A 306 -4.98 -12.82 19.62
N GLY A 307 -5.25 -11.70 20.31
CA GLY A 307 -4.72 -11.42 21.64
C GLY A 307 -3.29 -10.89 21.66
N PHE A 308 -2.72 -10.51 20.54
CA PHE A 308 -1.36 -9.97 20.49
C PHE A 308 -1.30 -8.50 20.94
N PRO A 309 -0.31 -8.12 21.76
CA PRO A 309 -0.10 -6.72 22.11
C PRO A 309 0.35 -5.91 20.87
N SER A 310 -0.20 -4.72 20.74
CA SER A 310 0.14 -3.80 19.64
C SER A 310 0.26 -2.38 20.12
N ASP A 311 1.11 -1.61 19.44
CA ASP A 311 1.20 -0.16 19.54
C ASP A 311 0.97 0.49 18.17
N THR A 312 1.20 1.80 18.05
CA THR A 312 0.98 2.53 16.79
C THR A 312 1.95 2.14 15.67
N LEU A 313 3.07 1.49 15.96
CA LEU A 313 4.14 1.16 15.04
C LEU A 313 4.21 -0.33 14.68
N GLY A 314 3.52 -1.20 15.44
CA GLY A 314 3.58 -2.63 15.16
C GLY A 314 2.88 -3.53 16.16
N ILE A 315 3.09 -4.83 15.98
CA ILE A 315 2.46 -5.92 16.74
C ILE A 315 3.55 -6.87 17.19
N ASP A 316 3.50 -7.29 18.44
CA ASP A 316 4.39 -8.31 18.98
C ASP A 316 3.69 -9.67 18.85
N ALA A 317 4.04 -10.42 17.82
CA ALA A 317 3.43 -11.71 17.49
C ALA A 317 4.48 -12.81 17.41
N TYR A 318 4.21 -13.95 18.03
CA TYR A 318 5.08 -15.13 17.98
C TYR A 318 6.54 -14.88 18.36
N GLY A 319 6.78 -13.94 19.29
CA GLY A 319 8.14 -13.58 19.74
C GLY A 319 8.91 -12.68 18.78
N THR A 320 8.25 -12.19 17.73
CA THR A 320 8.84 -11.24 16.77
C THR A 320 7.97 -10.00 16.62
N ARG A 321 8.59 -8.86 16.31
CA ARG A 321 7.87 -7.64 16.06
C ARG A 321 7.56 -7.48 14.58
N VAL A 322 6.27 -7.37 14.24
CA VAL A 322 5.78 -7.04 12.92
C VAL A 322 5.55 -5.53 12.86
N GLN A 323 6.34 -4.84 12.05
CA GLN A 323 6.16 -3.39 11.88
C GLN A 323 4.94 -3.07 11.03
N VAL A 324 4.28 -1.95 11.32
CA VAL A 324 3.13 -1.44 10.57
C VAL A 324 3.40 -0.02 10.11
N GLY A 325 3.07 0.28 8.86
CA GLY A 325 3.29 1.61 8.29
C GLY A 325 2.19 2.03 7.31
N VAL A 326 2.14 3.34 7.03
CA VAL A 326 1.18 3.94 6.09
C VAL A 326 1.93 4.59 4.94
N PHE A 327 1.61 4.16 3.73
CA PHE A 327 2.26 4.58 2.49
C PHE A 327 1.19 4.76 1.41
N PRO A 328 0.56 5.93 1.29
CA PRO A 328 -0.43 6.18 0.24
C PRO A 328 0.23 6.10 -1.13
N ILE A 329 -0.31 5.27 -2.03
CA ILE A 329 0.22 5.13 -3.38
C ILE A 329 -0.18 6.34 -4.22
N GLY A 330 0.77 6.88 -5.01
CA GLY A 330 0.51 7.87 -6.03
C GLY A 330 0.35 7.26 -7.43
N ILE A 331 0.31 8.12 -8.43
CA ILE A 331 0.34 7.75 -9.85
C ILE A 331 1.65 8.22 -10.49
N ASP A 332 1.94 7.75 -11.70
CA ASP A 332 3.02 8.33 -12.51
C ASP A 332 2.53 9.62 -13.17
N ALA A 333 2.71 10.74 -12.46
CA ALA A 333 2.24 12.05 -12.89
C ALA A 333 2.85 12.50 -14.23
N ALA A 334 4.11 12.16 -14.50
CA ALA A 334 4.78 12.50 -15.75
C ALA A 334 4.17 11.72 -16.93
N LYS A 335 3.94 10.44 -16.77
CA LYS A 335 3.30 9.58 -17.77
C LYS A 335 1.87 10.04 -18.06
N VAL A 336 1.09 10.35 -17.02
CA VAL A 336 -0.29 10.88 -17.17
C VAL A 336 -0.26 12.23 -17.88
N THR A 337 0.65 13.13 -17.52
CA THR A 337 0.79 14.43 -18.19
C THR A 337 1.10 14.24 -19.67
N THR A 338 2.08 13.41 -20.02
CA THR A 338 2.43 13.15 -21.42
C THR A 338 1.25 12.58 -22.21
N ALA A 339 0.54 11.61 -21.63
CA ALA A 339 -0.61 10.98 -22.28
C ALA A 339 -1.81 11.92 -22.39
N ALA A 340 -2.08 12.76 -21.39
CA ALA A 340 -3.23 13.65 -21.38
C ALA A 340 -3.11 14.84 -22.36
N TRP A 341 -1.90 15.23 -22.77
CA TRP A 341 -1.67 16.30 -23.75
C TRP A 341 -1.19 15.79 -25.10
N ALA A 342 -1.38 14.52 -25.43
CA ALA A 342 -1.10 13.97 -26.76
C ALA A 342 -2.05 14.55 -27.83
N ASP A 343 -1.63 14.54 -29.09
CA ASP A 343 -2.37 15.22 -30.19
C ASP A 343 -3.77 14.64 -30.41
N ASP A 344 -3.93 13.33 -30.29
CA ASP A 344 -5.20 12.63 -30.38
C ASP A 344 -6.16 13.02 -29.24
N VAL A 345 -5.62 13.25 -28.04
CA VAL A 345 -6.38 13.75 -26.89
C VAL A 345 -6.78 15.21 -27.10
N ASN A 346 -5.88 16.04 -27.61
CA ASN A 346 -6.16 17.47 -27.89
C ASN A 346 -7.31 17.62 -28.89
N ALA A 347 -7.34 16.80 -29.95
CA ALA A 347 -8.41 16.81 -30.93
C ALA A 347 -9.78 16.43 -30.33
N LYS A 348 -9.81 15.38 -29.50
CA LYS A 348 -11.03 14.93 -28.80
C LYS A 348 -11.48 15.95 -27.75
N HIS A 349 -10.56 16.55 -27.01
CA HIS A 349 -10.82 17.61 -26.04
C HIS A 349 -11.51 18.83 -26.70
N ALA A 350 -10.97 19.30 -27.83
CA ALA A 350 -11.57 20.41 -28.57
C ALA A 350 -13.00 20.06 -29.09
N ALA A 351 -13.20 18.82 -29.53
CA ALA A 351 -14.53 18.35 -29.95
C ALA A 351 -15.52 18.34 -28.78
N LEU A 352 -15.12 17.87 -27.58
CA LEU A 352 -15.95 17.89 -26.39
C LEU A 352 -16.33 19.31 -25.95
N LEU A 353 -15.37 20.25 -25.93
CA LEU A 353 -15.66 21.64 -25.57
C LEU A 353 -16.66 22.29 -26.53
N LYS A 354 -16.55 22.01 -27.84
CA LYS A 354 -17.50 22.50 -28.83
C LYS A 354 -18.89 21.89 -28.64
N MET A 355 -18.96 20.62 -28.31
CA MET A 355 -20.22 19.88 -28.12
C MET A 355 -21.01 20.36 -26.92
N TYR A 356 -20.31 20.67 -25.82
CA TYR A 356 -20.91 21.14 -24.57
C TYR A 356 -20.69 22.66 -24.39
N GLU A 357 -20.61 23.41 -25.50
CA GLU A 357 -20.46 24.86 -25.44
C GLU A 357 -21.59 25.49 -24.61
N GLY A 358 -21.23 26.34 -23.67
CA GLY A 358 -22.17 26.97 -22.72
C GLY A 358 -22.72 26.04 -21.62
N LYS A 359 -22.27 24.79 -21.55
CA LYS A 359 -22.65 23.86 -20.48
C LYS A 359 -21.48 23.62 -19.50
N LYS A 360 -21.83 23.23 -18.28
CA LYS A 360 -20.85 22.78 -17.28
C LYS A 360 -20.83 21.25 -17.24
N ILE A 361 -19.66 20.66 -17.27
CA ILE A 361 -19.46 19.22 -17.31
C ILE A 361 -19.03 18.73 -15.91
N ILE A 362 -19.82 17.84 -15.32
CA ILE A 362 -19.45 17.07 -14.14
C ILE A 362 -19.06 15.67 -14.62
N VAL A 363 -17.86 15.20 -14.25
CA VAL A 363 -17.39 13.88 -14.64
C VAL A 363 -17.38 12.90 -13.47
N GLY A 364 -17.88 11.70 -13.73
CA GLY A 364 -17.70 10.54 -12.86
C GLY A 364 -17.18 9.36 -13.65
N ARG A 365 -16.15 8.67 -13.14
CA ARG A 365 -15.68 7.41 -13.69
C ARG A 365 -15.56 6.39 -12.58
N ASP A 366 -16.34 5.35 -12.68
CA ASP A 366 -16.44 4.34 -11.64
C ASP A 366 -16.57 2.95 -12.24
N ARG A 367 -16.21 1.94 -11.45
CA ARG A 367 -16.63 0.57 -11.72
C ARG A 367 -18.10 0.44 -11.28
N LEU A 368 -18.90 -0.27 -12.06
CA LEU A 368 -20.32 -0.48 -11.74
C LEU A 368 -20.45 -1.56 -10.67
N ASP A 369 -20.08 -1.19 -9.46
CA ASP A 369 -20.25 -1.99 -8.25
C ASP A 369 -20.90 -1.17 -7.14
N SER A 370 -21.30 -1.85 -6.10
CA SER A 370 -21.98 -1.25 -4.95
C SER A 370 -21.05 -0.45 -4.03
N VAL A 371 -19.74 -0.46 -4.28
CA VAL A 371 -18.70 0.23 -3.47
C VAL A 371 -18.45 1.65 -3.98
N ARG A 372 -18.60 1.86 -5.29
CA ARG A 372 -18.25 3.12 -5.96
C ARG A 372 -19.28 4.23 -5.80
N GLY A 373 -20.47 3.92 -5.29
CA GLY A 373 -21.47 4.92 -4.95
C GLY A 373 -22.10 5.64 -6.14
N VAL A 374 -22.23 4.98 -7.30
CA VAL A 374 -22.83 5.56 -8.53
C VAL A 374 -24.29 5.92 -8.30
N ALA A 375 -25.04 5.09 -7.57
CA ALA A 375 -26.45 5.39 -7.26
C ALA A 375 -26.56 6.64 -6.36
N GLN A 376 -25.70 6.79 -5.34
CA GLN A 376 -25.66 7.97 -4.48
C GLN A 376 -25.29 9.23 -5.27
N LYS A 377 -24.37 9.12 -6.23
CA LYS A 377 -24.01 10.21 -7.14
C LYS A 377 -25.19 10.69 -7.95
N LEU A 378 -25.94 9.78 -8.56
CA LEU A 378 -27.11 10.10 -9.35
C LEU A 378 -28.24 10.71 -8.51
N GLN A 379 -28.50 10.19 -7.32
CA GLN A 379 -29.46 10.75 -6.38
C GLN A 379 -29.06 12.17 -5.93
N ALA A 380 -27.77 12.39 -5.67
CA ALA A 380 -27.28 13.72 -5.30
C ALA A 380 -27.38 14.71 -6.49
N PHE A 381 -27.11 14.24 -7.69
CA PHE A 381 -27.28 15.07 -8.90
C PHE A 381 -28.76 15.40 -9.19
N GLU A 382 -29.66 14.45 -9.02
CA GLU A 382 -31.10 14.68 -9.05
C GLU A 382 -31.52 15.75 -8.04
N ARG A 383 -31.09 15.58 -6.78
CA ARG A 383 -31.37 16.54 -5.70
C ARG A 383 -30.81 17.91 -6.00
N PHE A 384 -29.62 17.99 -6.63
CA PHE A 384 -29.04 19.25 -7.08
C PHE A 384 -29.91 19.95 -8.14
N LEU A 385 -30.44 19.25 -9.13
CA LEU A 385 -31.32 19.83 -10.16
C LEU A 385 -32.69 20.26 -9.59
N GLU A 386 -33.14 19.59 -8.52
CA GLU A 386 -34.33 19.99 -7.78
C GLU A 386 -34.10 21.29 -6.99
N MET A 387 -33.02 21.34 -6.20
CA MET A 387 -32.71 22.46 -5.31
C MET A 387 -32.27 23.73 -6.06
N TYR A 388 -31.64 23.58 -7.20
CA TYR A 388 -31.05 24.67 -7.98
C TYR A 388 -31.56 24.71 -9.43
N PRO A 389 -32.83 25.08 -9.66
CA PRO A 389 -33.47 25.03 -10.98
C PRO A 389 -32.77 25.88 -12.06
N HIS A 390 -31.98 26.90 -11.65
CA HIS A 390 -31.23 27.75 -12.59
C HIS A 390 -30.06 27.04 -13.28
N TRP A 391 -29.66 25.85 -12.77
CA TRP A 391 -28.64 24.99 -13.39
C TRP A 391 -29.25 23.98 -14.38
N ARG A 392 -30.55 23.79 -14.42
CA ARG A 392 -31.22 22.92 -15.38
C ARG A 392 -30.83 23.33 -16.81
N GLU A 393 -30.59 22.37 -17.67
CA GLU A 393 -30.11 22.54 -19.06
C GLU A 393 -28.71 23.21 -19.19
N LYS A 394 -28.05 23.60 -18.09
CA LYS A 394 -26.70 24.21 -18.09
C LYS A 394 -25.62 23.30 -17.56
N VAL A 395 -25.98 22.23 -16.87
CA VAL A 395 -25.04 21.27 -16.30
C VAL A 395 -25.34 19.85 -16.81
N VAL A 396 -24.31 19.14 -17.22
CA VAL A 396 -24.39 17.75 -17.62
C VAL A 396 -23.49 16.88 -16.74
N LEU A 397 -24.03 15.76 -16.24
CA LEU A 397 -23.25 14.72 -15.58
C LEU A 397 -22.87 13.65 -16.62
N ILE A 398 -21.59 13.53 -16.91
CA ILE A 398 -21.05 12.46 -17.74
C ILE A 398 -20.55 11.36 -16.83
N GLN A 399 -21.28 10.26 -16.77
CA GLN A 399 -20.95 9.10 -15.94
C GLN A 399 -20.44 7.96 -16.82
N VAL A 400 -19.18 7.60 -16.63
CA VAL A 400 -18.57 6.42 -17.26
C VAL A 400 -18.55 5.29 -16.24
N THR A 401 -19.11 4.13 -16.61
CA THR A 401 -19.05 2.94 -15.77
C THR A 401 -18.38 1.80 -16.53
N SER A 402 -17.31 1.26 -15.96
CA SER A 402 -16.74 0.03 -16.48
C SER A 402 -17.49 -1.18 -15.89
N PRO A 403 -17.78 -2.21 -16.69
CA PRO A 403 -18.36 -3.45 -16.17
C PRO A 403 -17.45 -4.10 -15.12
N THR A 404 -18.07 -4.84 -14.21
CA THR A 404 -17.32 -5.68 -13.26
C THR A 404 -16.69 -6.86 -13.98
N SER A 405 -15.46 -7.22 -13.64
CA SER A 405 -14.73 -8.32 -14.29
C SER A 405 -15.14 -9.71 -13.82
N VAL A 406 -16.07 -9.80 -12.89
CA VAL A 406 -16.56 -11.09 -12.35
C VAL A 406 -17.72 -11.55 -13.23
N ALA A 407 -17.68 -12.79 -13.72
CA ALA A 407 -18.81 -13.44 -14.37
C ALA A 407 -19.98 -13.48 -13.36
N VAL A 408 -20.96 -12.64 -13.60
CA VAL A 408 -22.05 -12.36 -12.68
C VAL A 408 -23.04 -13.50 -12.74
N GLU A 409 -23.22 -14.24 -11.65
CA GLU A 409 -24.36 -15.13 -11.49
C GLU A 409 -25.66 -14.27 -11.54
N LYS A 410 -26.75 -14.80 -12.08
CA LYS A 410 -28.01 -14.05 -12.30
C LYS A 410 -28.58 -13.36 -11.04
N ASP A 411 -28.19 -13.81 -9.86
CA ASP A 411 -28.66 -13.30 -8.56
C ASP A 411 -27.62 -12.39 -7.84
N ASP A 412 -26.57 -11.96 -8.55
CA ASP A 412 -25.53 -11.13 -7.96
C ASP A 412 -26.05 -9.74 -7.54
N PRO A 413 -25.66 -9.25 -6.35
CA PRO A 413 -25.96 -7.89 -5.89
C PRO A 413 -25.57 -6.79 -6.88
N ASP A 414 -24.53 -6.99 -7.69
CA ASP A 414 -24.07 -6.02 -8.68
C ASP A 414 -25.04 -5.87 -9.86
N ASN A 415 -25.82 -6.90 -10.23
CA ASN A 415 -26.91 -6.77 -11.19
C ASN A 415 -28.04 -5.85 -10.69
N LYS A 416 -28.33 -5.91 -9.39
CA LYS A 416 -29.29 -4.99 -8.75
C LYS A 416 -28.80 -3.55 -8.78
N VAL A 417 -27.48 -3.34 -8.64
CA VAL A 417 -26.87 -2.00 -8.75
C VAL A 417 -27.01 -1.46 -10.17
N ALA A 418 -26.70 -2.27 -11.19
CA ALA A 418 -26.85 -1.88 -12.59
C ALA A 418 -28.31 -1.49 -12.94
N SER A 419 -29.26 -2.29 -12.52
CA SER A 419 -30.70 -2.00 -12.71
C SER A 419 -31.08 -0.69 -12.02
N ARG A 420 -30.66 -0.49 -10.77
CA ARG A 420 -30.95 0.72 -10.00
C ARG A 420 -30.33 1.98 -10.62
N VAL A 421 -29.09 1.88 -11.13
CA VAL A 421 -28.41 2.98 -11.82
C VAL A 421 -29.19 3.36 -13.09
N ASN A 422 -29.60 2.38 -13.89
CA ASN A 422 -30.38 2.62 -15.11
C ASN A 422 -31.75 3.26 -14.81
N GLU A 423 -32.46 2.79 -13.78
CA GLU A 423 -33.74 3.39 -13.34
C GLU A 423 -33.57 4.88 -12.98
N LEU A 424 -32.52 5.21 -12.20
CA LEU A 424 -32.24 6.59 -11.82
C LEU A 424 -31.90 7.47 -13.03
N ILE A 425 -31.12 6.97 -13.98
CA ILE A 425 -30.78 7.70 -15.20
C ILE A 425 -32.01 8.00 -16.02
N ILE A 426 -32.89 6.98 -16.24
CA ILE A 426 -34.14 7.14 -16.98
C ILE A 426 -35.04 8.18 -16.27
N LYS A 427 -35.16 8.09 -14.96
CA LYS A 427 -35.96 9.04 -14.17
C LYS A 427 -35.44 10.47 -14.33
N ILE A 428 -34.14 10.71 -14.09
CA ILE A 428 -33.53 12.05 -14.14
C ILE A 428 -33.67 12.63 -15.55
N ASN A 429 -33.37 11.87 -16.59
CA ASN A 429 -33.45 12.32 -17.98
C ASN A 429 -34.89 12.56 -18.41
N GLY A 430 -35.86 11.81 -17.90
CA GLY A 430 -37.28 12.02 -18.16
C GLY A 430 -37.86 13.25 -17.45
N GLU A 431 -37.39 13.56 -16.24
CA GLU A 431 -37.91 14.67 -15.43
C GLU A 431 -37.24 16.02 -15.75
N TYR A 432 -35.94 16.01 -16.00
CA TYR A 432 -35.13 17.26 -16.18
C TYR A 432 -34.53 17.40 -17.59
N GLY A 433 -34.80 16.45 -18.48
CA GLY A 433 -34.32 16.49 -19.88
C GLY A 433 -35.29 17.16 -20.83
N SER A 434 -34.80 17.41 -22.06
CA SER A 434 -35.61 17.90 -23.19
C SER A 434 -35.17 17.18 -24.47
N LEU A 435 -35.87 17.41 -25.59
CA LEU A 435 -35.55 16.76 -26.87
C LEU A 435 -34.09 16.96 -27.33
N GLY A 436 -33.50 18.09 -26.96
CA GLY A 436 -32.13 18.43 -27.34
C GLY A 436 -31.11 18.29 -26.22
N PHE A 437 -31.51 17.86 -24.99
CA PHE A 437 -30.62 17.86 -23.84
C PHE A 437 -30.98 16.73 -22.86
N SER A 438 -29.97 15.94 -22.52
CA SER A 438 -30.04 14.94 -21.45
C SER A 438 -29.09 15.33 -20.32
N PRO A 439 -29.60 15.60 -19.09
CA PRO A 439 -28.78 16.01 -17.96
C PRO A 439 -27.77 14.94 -17.50
N VAL A 440 -28.06 13.66 -17.73
CA VAL A 440 -27.14 12.56 -17.44
C VAL A 440 -26.79 11.82 -18.73
N GLN A 441 -25.50 11.80 -19.03
CA GLN A 441 -24.91 10.99 -20.12
C GLN A 441 -24.21 9.79 -19.51
N HIS A 442 -24.71 8.57 -19.76
CA HIS A 442 -24.16 7.35 -19.20
C HIS A 442 -23.46 6.50 -20.26
N TYR A 443 -22.23 6.16 -20.01
CA TYR A 443 -21.40 5.31 -20.87
C TYR A 443 -21.03 4.02 -20.11
N PRO A 444 -21.80 2.93 -20.25
CA PRO A 444 -21.53 1.66 -19.58
C PRO A 444 -20.50 0.82 -20.33
N GLN A 445 -19.32 1.40 -20.58
CA GLN A 445 -18.26 0.80 -21.38
C GLN A 445 -16.89 1.35 -21.03
N TYR A 446 -15.84 0.64 -21.46
CA TYR A 446 -14.48 1.15 -21.35
C TYR A 446 -14.25 2.24 -22.40
N LEU A 447 -13.83 3.41 -21.97
CA LEU A 447 -13.29 4.44 -22.87
C LEU A 447 -11.83 4.09 -23.20
N ASN A 448 -11.41 4.41 -24.41
CA ASN A 448 -9.98 4.40 -24.73
C ASN A 448 -9.25 5.52 -23.95
N GLN A 449 -7.93 5.43 -23.88
CA GLN A 449 -7.15 6.36 -23.08
C GLN A 449 -7.29 7.82 -23.55
N ALA A 450 -7.38 8.04 -24.86
CA ALA A 450 -7.50 9.39 -25.41
C ALA A 450 -8.88 10.02 -25.09
N GLU A 451 -9.96 9.27 -25.19
CA GLU A 451 -11.29 9.72 -24.80
C GLU A 451 -11.38 10.01 -23.32
N TYR A 452 -10.80 9.14 -22.52
CA TYR A 452 -10.80 9.28 -21.07
C TYR A 452 -10.09 10.56 -20.62
N PHE A 453 -8.87 10.81 -21.11
CA PHE A 453 -8.14 12.02 -20.74
C PHE A 453 -8.76 13.28 -21.32
N ALA A 454 -9.31 13.23 -22.54
CA ALA A 454 -10.05 14.34 -23.11
C ALA A 454 -11.25 14.73 -22.25
N LEU A 455 -11.99 13.74 -21.74
CA LEU A 455 -13.13 13.95 -20.85
C LEU A 455 -12.70 14.55 -19.50
N LEU A 456 -11.62 14.05 -18.89
CA LEU A 456 -11.11 14.60 -17.62
C LEU A 456 -10.63 16.04 -17.78
N ARG A 457 -10.05 16.41 -18.93
CA ARG A 457 -9.60 17.78 -19.22
C ARG A 457 -10.76 18.74 -19.50
N ALA A 458 -11.82 18.25 -20.17
CA ALA A 458 -12.98 19.07 -20.51
C ALA A 458 -13.93 19.31 -19.32
N ALA A 459 -13.82 18.53 -18.25
CA ALA A 459 -14.72 18.59 -17.11
C ALA A 459 -14.48 19.85 -16.25
N ASP A 460 -15.57 20.47 -15.78
CA ASP A 460 -15.56 21.56 -14.80
C ASP A 460 -15.46 21.05 -13.36
N ILE A 461 -16.00 19.86 -13.07
CA ILE A 461 -15.97 19.22 -11.74
C ILE A 461 -15.69 17.74 -11.88
N GLY A 462 -14.78 17.22 -11.04
CA GLY A 462 -14.64 15.79 -10.78
C GLY A 462 -15.47 15.38 -9.57
N LEU A 463 -16.38 14.41 -9.74
CA LEU A 463 -17.29 13.97 -8.67
C LEU A 463 -17.06 12.49 -8.33
N ILE A 464 -16.51 12.23 -7.13
CA ILE A 464 -16.17 10.91 -6.62
C ILE A 464 -16.95 10.63 -5.34
N THR A 465 -17.88 9.71 -5.40
CA THR A 465 -18.84 9.39 -4.34
C THR A 465 -18.66 7.97 -3.78
N SER A 466 -17.46 7.44 -3.83
CA SER A 466 -17.18 6.09 -3.31
C SER A 466 -17.60 5.95 -1.85
N VAL A 467 -18.37 4.91 -1.52
CA VAL A 467 -18.84 4.66 -0.15
C VAL A 467 -17.76 4.03 0.72
N ARG A 468 -16.78 3.37 0.10
CA ARG A 468 -15.55 2.88 0.72
C ARG A 468 -14.54 2.54 -0.39
N ASP A 469 -13.35 3.09 -0.32
CA ASP A 469 -12.33 2.86 -1.36
C ASP A 469 -10.93 2.85 -0.74
N GLY A 470 -10.07 1.95 -1.22
CA GLY A 470 -8.68 1.86 -0.76
C GLY A 470 -7.84 3.02 -1.27
N MET A 471 -7.88 3.23 -2.58
CA MET A 471 -7.23 4.33 -3.27
C MET A 471 -7.97 4.61 -4.58
N ASN A 472 -8.33 5.87 -4.79
CA ASN A 472 -8.99 6.29 -6.01
C ASN A 472 -8.00 6.97 -6.95
N THR A 473 -7.52 6.25 -7.95
CA THR A 473 -6.57 6.80 -8.93
C THR A 473 -7.20 7.83 -9.86
N THR A 474 -8.50 7.72 -10.13
CA THR A 474 -9.24 8.69 -10.97
C THR A 474 -9.18 10.11 -10.39
N SER A 475 -9.20 10.25 -9.05
CA SER A 475 -9.04 11.55 -8.40
C SER A 475 -7.68 12.18 -8.68
N LEU A 476 -6.62 11.37 -8.66
CA LEU A 476 -5.26 11.83 -8.92
C LEU A 476 -5.06 12.17 -10.41
N GLU A 477 -5.59 11.36 -11.32
CA GLU A 477 -5.57 11.61 -12.76
C GLU A 477 -6.37 12.87 -13.12
N TYR A 478 -7.53 13.06 -12.47
CA TYR A 478 -8.34 14.27 -12.64
C TYR A 478 -7.54 15.54 -12.26
N ILE A 479 -6.87 15.54 -11.11
CA ILE A 479 -6.06 16.69 -10.68
C ILE A 479 -4.97 17.03 -11.70
N ILE A 480 -4.28 16.03 -12.26
CA ILE A 480 -3.30 16.27 -13.31
C ILE A 480 -3.97 16.90 -14.55
N CYS A 481 -5.09 16.35 -14.99
CA CYS A 481 -5.82 16.82 -16.17
C CYS A 481 -6.41 18.22 -16.00
N GLN A 482 -6.60 18.70 -14.78
CA GLN A 482 -7.16 20.02 -14.48
C GLN A 482 -6.12 21.14 -14.39
N LYS A 483 -4.88 20.89 -14.78
CA LYS A 483 -3.79 21.87 -14.75
C LYS A 483 -4.15 23.22 -15.43
N ASP A 484 -4.90 23.18 -16.52
CA ASP A 484 -5.25 24.38 -17.30
C ASP A 484 -6.64 24.93 -16.93
N ASN A 485 -7.57 24.08 -16.51
CA ASN A 485 -8.98 24.44 -16.24
C ASN A 485 -9.29 24.76 -14.76
N ASN A 486 -8.46 24.29 -13.83
CA ASN A 486 -8.64 24.46 -12.39
C ASN A 486 -10.02 24.01 -11.86
N GLY A 487 -10.58 22.93 -12.41
CA GLY A 487 -11.87 22.37 -11.96
C GLY A 487 -11.77 21.74 -10.57
N PRO A 488 -12.67 22.11 -9.63
CA PRO A 488 -12.68 21.54 -8.30
C PRO A 488 -12.88 20.01 -8.32
N LEU A 489 -12.25 19.32 -7.37
CA LEU A 489 -12.48 17.92 -7.08
C LEU A 489 -13.41 17.78 -5.87
N ILE A 490 -14.56 17.12 -6.06
CA ILE A 490 -15.45 16.69 -4.97
C ILE A 490 -15.14 15.21 -4.69
N LEU A 491 -14.69 14.93 -3.47
CA LEU A 491 -14.14 13.63 -3.08
C LEU A 491 -14.81 13.09 -1.83
N SER A 492 -15.25 11.84 -1.87
CA SER A 492 -15.77 11.16 -0.68
C SER A 492 -14.71 11.05 0.42
N GLU A 493 -15.10 11.43 1.64
CA GLU A 493 -14.27 11.26 2.85
C GLU A 493 -13.95 9.81 3.20
N PHE A 494 -14.69 8.84 2.62
CA PHE A 494 -14.45 7.41 2.77
C PHE A 494 -13.48 6.83 1.74
N SER A 495 -12.95 7.65 0.83
CA SER A 495 -11.85 7.26 -0.04
C SER A 495 -10.51 7.31 0.69
N GLY A 496 -9.64 6.33 0.49
CA GLY A 496 -8.29 6.36 1.05
C GLY A 496 -7.44 7.53 0.58
N THR A 497 -7.76 8.12 -0.59
CA THR A 497 -7.15 9.36 -1.10
C THR A 497 -7.56 10.60 -0.33
N ALA A 498 -8.70 10.60 0.35
CA ALA A 498 -9.21 11.77 1.06
C ALA A 498 -8.22 12.28 2.14
N GLY A 499 -7.55 11.36 2.84
CA GLY A 499 -6.54 11.74 3.84
C GLY A 499 -5.31 12.46 3.28
N SER A 500 -5.01 12.27 2.00
CA SER A 500 -3.89 12.88 1.28
C SER A 500 -4.30 14.17 0.56
N LEU A 501 -5.49 14.21 -0.02
CA LEU A 501 -6.01 15.34 -0.81
C LEU A 501 -6.86 16.27 0.07
N ARG A 502 -6.25 16.92 1.05
CA ARG A 502 -6.95 17.70 2.08
C ARG A 502 -7.71 18.92 1.54
N ASP A 503 -7.21 19.51 0.47
CA ASP A 503 -7.79 20.70 -0.15
C ASP A 503 -8.92 20.37 -1.15
N ALA A 504 -9.23 19.10 -1.39
CA ALA A 504 -10.41 18.71 -2.14
C ALA A 504 -11.70 19.00 -1.34
N ILE A 505 -12.81 19.16 -2.03
CA ILE A 505 -14.12 19.33 -1.39
C ILE A 505 -14.58 17.98 -0.87
N HIS A 506 -14.46 17.75 0.44
CA HIS A 506 -14.85 16.50 1.05
C HIS A 506 -16.37 16.39 1.22
N ILE A 507 -16.90 15.21 0.94
CA ILE A 507 -18.35 14.89 1.05
C ILE A 507 -18.57 13.55 1.72
N ASN A 508 -19.72 13.45 2.40
CA ASN A 508 -20.30 12.16 2.80
C ASN A 508 -21.29 11.72 1.70
N PRO A 509 -21.02 10.63 0.95
CA PRO A 509 -21.88 10.19 -0.13
C PRO A 509 -23.27 9.71 0.32
N TRP A 510 -23.48 9.50 1.61
CA TRP A 510 -24.78 9.18 2.19
C TRP A 510 -25.64 10.42 2.50
N ASP A 511 -25.02 11.59 2.59
CA ASP A 511 -25.70 12.88 2.73
C ASP A 511 -26.00 13.46 1.33
N ILE A 512 -27.06 12.97 0.72
CA ILE A 512 -27.46 13.32 -0.65
C ILE A 512 -27.66 14.84 -0.80
N THR A 513 -28.26 15.50 0.21
CA THR A 513 -28.49 16.95 0.20
C THR A 513 -27.17 17.73 0.34
N GLY A 514 -26.32 17.34 1.26
CA GLY A 514 -24.99 17.96 1.42
C GLY A 514 -24.13 17.81 0.18
N VAL A 515 -24.18 16.65 -0.53
CA VAL A 515 -23.48 16.49 -1.81
C VAL A 515 -24.05 17.45 -2.87
N ALA A 516 -25.37 17.62 -2.97
CA ALA A 516 -26.01 18.56 -3.89
C ALA A 516 -25.57 20.02 -3.62
N GLU A 517 -25.48 20.43 -2.35
CA GLU A 517 -24.97 21.74 -1.94
C GLU A 517 -23.51 21.92 -2.35
N LYS A 518 -22.67 20.91 -2.17
CA LYS A 518 -21.25 20.97 -2.57
C LYS A 518 -21.06 21.04 -4.08
N ILE A 519 -21.93 20.40 -4.88
CA ILE A 519 -21.93 20.57 -6.34
C ILE A 519 -22.19 22.05 -6.69
N ASN A 520 -23.20 22.67 -6.09
CA ASN A 520 -23.48 24.09 -6.31
C ASN A 520 -22.30 24.99 -5.86
N THR A 521 -21.73 24.71 -4.68
CA THR A 521 -20.55 25.43 -4.17
C THR A 521 -19.38 25.34 -5.15
N ALA A 522 -19.10 24.17 -5.71
CA ALA A 522 -18.02 23.95 -6.67
C ALA A 522 -18.25 24.70 -8.00
N LEU A 523 -19.52 24.74 -8.49
CA LEU A 523 -19.89 25.45 -9.70
C LEU A 523 -19.80 26.98 -9.55
N THR A 524 -20.06 27.49 -8.35
CA THR A 524 -20.05 28.94 -8.05
C THR A 524 -18.75 29.44 -7.41
N MET A 525 -17.77 28.56 -7.22
CA MET A 525 -16.50 28.88 -6.57
C MET A 525 -15.73 29.94 -7.35
N PRO A 526 -15.18 30.98 -6.68
CA PRO A 526 -14.37 32.02 -7.31
C PRO A 526 -13.10 31.44 -7.97
N SER A 527 -12.67 32.08 -9.06
CA SER A 527 -11.50 31.60 -9.84
C SER A 527 -10.21 31.55 -9.00
N GLU A 528 -10.01 32.52 -8.10
CA GLU A 528 -8.83 32.57 -7.22
C GLU A 528 -8.79 31.37 -6.27
N GLU A 529 -9.92 31.01 -5.69
CA GLU A 529 -10.04 29.86 -4.77
C GLU A 529 -9.81 28.56 -5.51
N ARG A 530 -10.39 28.39 -6.72
CA ARG A 530 -10.14 27.23 -7.59
C ARG A 530 -8.66 27.08 -7.94
N THR A 531 -8.01 28.16 -8.32
CA THR A 531 -6.59 28.16 -8.67
C THR A 531 -5.71 27.79 -7.49
N LYS A 532 -5.99 28.31 -6.30
CA LYS A 532 -5.26 27.99 -5.08
C LYS A 532 -5.44 26.53 -4.71
N MET A 533 -6.68 26.03 -4.74
CA MET A 533 -7.00 24.61 -4.47
C MET A 533 -6.26 23.70 -5.44
N GLN A 534 -6.36 23.97 -6.74
CA GLN A 534 -5.74 23.16 -7.78
C GLN A 534 -4.21 23.16 -7.68
N ALA A 535 -3.59 24.31 -7.40
CA ALA A 535 -2.14 24.38 -7.23
C ALA A 535 -1.64 23.50 -6.08
N SER A 536 -2.31 23.50 -4.93
CA SER A 536 -1.98 22.66 -3.79
C SER A 536 -2.15 21.17 -4.08
N LEU A 537 -3.29 20.80 -4.69
CA LEU A 537 -3.57 19.41 -5.06
C LEU A 537 -2.58 18.90 -6.12
N TYR A 538 -2.26 19.73 -7.12
CA TYR A 538 -1.31 19.38 -8.19
C TYR A 538 0.11 19.17 -7.64
N ASP A 539 0.58 20.07 -6.77
CA ASP A 539 1.88 19.93 -6.10
C ASP A 539 1.93 18.60 -5.30
N HIS A 540 0.88 18.31 -4.55
CA HIS A 540 0.79 17.06 -3.79
C HIS A 540 0.89 15.83 -4.70
N VAL A 541 0.11 15.76 -5.81
CA VAL A 541 0.09 14.59 -6.69
C VAL A 541 1.41 14.41 -7.44
N THR A 542 2.07 15.49 -7.81
CA THR A 542 3.36 15.45 -8.52
C THR A 542 4.53 15.08 -7.61
N THR A 543 4.51 15.49 -6.34
CA THR A 543 5.55 15.20 -5.35
C THR A 543 5.37 13.84 -4.68
N GLN A 544 4.12 13.45 -4.36
CA GLN A 544 3.77 12.14 -3.79
C GLN A 544 3.35 11.15 -4.88
N ASN A 545 4.16 11.05 -5.91
CA ASN A 545 3.94 10.15 -7.04
C ASN A 545 4.29 8.68 -6.71
N VAL A 546 4.07 7.79 -7.68
CA VAL A 546 4.32 6.36 -7.51
C VAL A 546 5.79 6.03 -7.26
N GLN A 547 6.72 6.78 -7.83
CA GLN A 547 8.16 6.62 -7.63
C GLN A 547 8.54 6.97 -6.17
N SER A 548 7.99 8.06 -5.65
CA SER A 548 8.16 8.48 -4.25
C SER A 548 7.59 7.44 -3.29
N TRP A 549 6.40 6.90 -3.60
CA TRP A 549 5.74 5.86 -2.81
C TRP A 549 6.60 4.61 -2.67
N ILE A 550 7.02 4.02 -3.79
CA ILE A 550 7.78 2.75 -3.75
C ILE A 550 9.17 2.96 -3.12
N SER A 551 9.80 4.11 -3.37
CA SER A 551 11.09 4.44 -2.74
C SER A 551 10.99 4.58 -1.22
N LYS A 552 9.91 5.20 -0.71
CA LYS A 552 9.65 5.29 0.74
C LYS A 552 9.36 3.92 1.35
N PHE A 553 8.57 3.10 0.65
CA PHE A 553 8.23 1.76 1.12
C PHE A 553 9.48 0.88 1.20
N VAL A 554 10.27 0.79 0.13
CA VAL A 554 11.52 0.01 0.08
C VAL A 554 12.53 0.51 1.12
N ARG A 555 12.65 1.83 1.32
CA ARG A 555 13.52 2.40 2.37
C ARG A 555 13.06 1.94 3.76
N LYS A 556 11.77 1.94 4.05
CA LYS A 556 11.25 1.44 5.33
C LYS A 556 11.50 -0.06 5.50
N VAL A 557 11.35 -0.84 4.43
CA VAL A 557 11.72 -2.27 4.41
C VAL A 557 13.18 -2.44 4.81
N HIS A 558 14.09 -1.63 4.26
CA HIS A 558 15.51 -1.68 4.63
C HIS A 558 15.80 -1.31 6.07
N THR A 559 15.16 -0.25 6.57
CA THR A 559 15.31 0.16 7.97
C THR A 559 14.84 -0.97 8.90
N ALA A 560 13.71 -1.58 8.58
CA ALA A 560 13.17 -2.71 9.33
C ALA A 560 14.08 -3.95 9.28
N LEU A 561 14.80 -4.17 8.15
CA LEU A 561 15.89 -5.16 8.02
C LEU A 561 17.01 -4.91 9.01
N GLY A 562 17.51 -3.69 9.08
CA GLY A 562 18.58 -3.30 9.99
C GLY A 562 18.18 -3.52 11.45
N GLU A 563 16.97 -3.12 11.82
CA GLU A 563 16.42 -3.30 13.17
C GLU A 563 16.22 -4.78 13.52
N SER A 564 15.67 -5.59 12.60
CA SER A 564 15.47 -7.02 12.81
C SER A 564 16.80 -7.79 12.91
N ASN A 565 17.77 -7.47 12.07
CA ASN A 565 19.11 -8.06 12.14
C ASN A 565 19.83 -7.66 13.43
N SER A 566 19.62 -6.45 13.91
CA SER A 566 20.18 -5.98 15.18
C SER A 566 19.52 -6.68 16.38
N ALA A 567 18.21 -6.94 16.32
CA ALA A 567 17.47 -7.63 17.39
C ALA A 567 17.75 -9.15 17.44
N ASN A 568 17.98 -9.78 16.27
CA ASN A 568 18.07 -11.23 16.15
C ASN A 568 19.50 -11.76 16.01
N SER A 569 20.51 -10.92 15.88
CA SER A 569 21.87 -11.35 15.59
C SER A 569 22.95 -10.72 16.47
N THR A 570 22.69 -10.57 17.77
CA THR A 570 23.84 -10.46 18.67
C THR A 570 24.53 -11.83 18.65
N PRO A 571 25.68 -11.99 17.98
CA PRO A 571 26.36 -13.27 17.95
C PRO A 571 26.68 -13.70 19.37
N LEU A 572 26.55 -14.99 19.65
CA LEU A 572 26.96 -15.53 20.94
C LEU A 572 28.39 -15.08 21.23
N LEU A 573 28.61 -14.57 22.42
CA LEU A 573 29.91 -14.09 22.85
C LEU A 573 30.94 -15.24 22.74
N ASP A 574 31.90 -15.10 21.83
CA ASP A 574 33.08 -16.00 21.79
C ASP A 574 33.94 -15.77 23.01
N ARG A 575 33.71 -16.53 24.05
CA ARG A 575 34.41 -16.43 25.35
C ARG A 575 35.92 -16.70 25.18
N ALA A 576 36.33 -17.58 24.27
CA ALA A 576 37.73 -17.89 24.06
C ALA A 576 38.47 -16.71 23.43
N LEU A 577 37.85 -16.09 22.41
CA LEU A 577 38.38 -14.91 21.77
C LEU A 577 38.41 -13.72 22.72
N LEU A 578 37.37 -13.50 23.53
CA LEU A 578 37.33 -12.43 24.54
C LEU A 578 38.45 -12.61 25.56
N LEU A 579 38.64 -13.81 26.10
CA LEU A 579 39.69 -14.11 27.08
C LEU A 579 41.08 -13.96 26.46
N SER A 580 41.26 -14.35 25.22
CA SER A 580 42.52 -14.17 24.49
C SER A 580 42.85 -12.67 24.37
N ARG A 581 41.92 -11.85 23.91
CA ARG A 581 42.08 -10.38 23.81
C ARG A 581 42.27 -9.72 25.17
N TYR A 582 41.51 -10.13 26.20
CA TYR A 582 41.66 -9.66 27.57
C TYR A 582 43.08 -9.88 28.11
N ARG A 583 43.63 -11.08 27.91
CA ARG A 583 44.98 -11.42 28.34
C ARG A 583 46.09 -10.68 27.59
N ALA A 584 45.88 -10.46 26.29
CA ALA A 584 46.88 -9.78 25.44
C ALA A 584 46.86 -8.24 25.64
N ALA A 585 45.76 -7.65 26.08
CA ALA A 585 45.62 -6.21 26.21
C ALA A 585 46.43 -5.66 27.41
N LYS A 586 47.25 -4.63 27.18
CA LYS A 586 48.04 -3.91 28.21
C LYS A 586 47.18 -2.95 29.04
N LYS A 587 46.16 -2.32 28.43
CA LYS A 587 45.15 -1.49 29.08
C LYS A 587 43.77 -1.91 28.52
N ARG A 588 42.75 -1.83 29.37
CA ARG A 588 41.37 -2.25 29.03
C ARG A 588 40.41 -1.20 29.52
N LEU A 589 39.42 -0.91 28.71
CA LEU A 589 38.27 -0.09 29.06
C LEU A 589 37.02 -0.95 29.11
N PHE A 590 36.31 -0.92 30.23
CA PHE A 590 35.00 -1.54 30.41
C PHE A 590 33.96 -0.46 30.64
N MET A 591 32.95 -0.44 29.86
CA MET A 591 31.80 0.44 29.97
C MET A 591 30.55 -0.41 30.16
N PHE A 592 29.90 -0.28 31.30
CA PHE A 592 28.69 -1.02 31.63
C PHE A 592 27.51 -0.06 31.71
N ASP A 593 26.43 -0.39 31.03
CA ASP A 593 25.12 0.19 31.27
C ASP A 593 24.56 -0.34 32.59
N TYR A 594 23.76 0.46 33.27
CA TYR A 594 23.25 0.13 34.60
C TYR A 594 21.95 -0.68 34.53
N ASP A 595 20.90 -0.12 33.95
CA ASP A 595 19.54 -0.72 33.92
C ASP A 595 19.45 -1.80 32.86
N GLY A 596 19.12 -3.03 33.25
CA GLY A 596 19.07 -4.19 32.35
C GLY A 596 20.43 -4.89 32.12
N THR A 597 21.55 -4.27 32.56
CA THR A 597 22.90 -4.85 32.45
C THR A 597 23.44 -5.25 33.83
N LEU A 598 23.59 -4.30 34.76
CA LEU A 598 24.06 -4.55 36.13
C LEU A 598 22.89 -4.89 37.08
N THR A 599 21.69 -4.43 36.74
CA THR A 599 20.46 -4.71 37.50
C THR A 599 19.39 -5.20 36.54
N PRO A 600 18.44 -6.03 36.98
CA PRO A 600 17.24 -6.37 36.18
C PRO A 600 16.40 -5.12 35.92
N ILE A 601 15.68 -5.10 34.80
CA ILE A 601 14.66 -4.09 34.54
C ILE A 601 13.50 -4.35 35.50
N VAL A 602 13.14 -3.37 36.32
CA VAL A 602 12.08 -3.42 37.32
C VAL A 602 11.02 -2.34 37.05
N ARG A 603 9.79 -2.52 37.57
CA ARG A 603 8.71 -1.57 37.36
C ARG A 603 8.95 -0.21 38.03
N GLU A 604 9.52 -0.23 39.22
CA GLU A 604 9.87 0.98 39.96
C GLU A 604 11.37 1.25 39.84
N PRO A 605 11.77 2.38 39.25
CA PRO A 605 13.18 2.71 39.04
C PRO A 605 14.02 2.66 40.31
N SER A 606 13.47 3.05 41.44
CA SER A 606 14.15 3.02 42.76
C SER A 606 14.49 1.61 43.25
N ALA A 607 13.79 0.59 42.78
CA ALA A 607 14.03 -0.79 43.16
C ALA A 607 15.17 -1.49 42.38
N ALA A 608 15.77 -0.81 41.38
CA ALA A 608 16.88 -1.34 40.60
C ALA A 608 18.19 -1.26 41.38
N VAL A 609 18.39 -2.06 42.40
CA VAL A 609 19.59 -2.10 43.22
C VAL A 609 20.50 -3.24 42.79
N PRO A 610 21.85 -2.99 42.61
CA PRO A 610 22.77 -4.04 42.23
C PRO A 610 22.92 -5.09 43.33
N SER A 611 22.94 -6.37 42.94
CA SER A 611 23.17 -7.45 43.90
C SER A 611 24.59 -7.42 44.44
N GLU A 612 24.81 -7.95 45.65
CA GLU A 612 26.15 -8.09 46.24
C GLU A 612 27.13 -8.85 45.32
N ARG A 613 26.61 -9.76 44.52
CA ARG A 613 27.42 -10.50 43.55
C ARG A 613 27.95 -9.59 42.46
N ILE A 614 27.18 -8.67 41.95
CA ILE A 614 27.59 -7.69 40.92
C ILE A 614 28.61 -6.72 41.52
N ILE A 615 28.36 -6.20 42.73
CA ILE A 615 29.30 -5.31 43.45
C ILE A 615 30.64 -6.00 43.62
N ARG A 616 30.68 -7.27 44.02
CA ARG A 616 31.91 -8.06 44.17
C ARG A 616 32.66 -8.20 42.85
N TYR A 617 31.96 -8.44 41.75
CA TYR A 617 32.58 -8.55 40.43
C TYR A 617 33.16 -7.21 39.96
N LEU A 618 32.43 -6.12 40.14
CA LEU A 618 32.92 -4.78 39.81
C LEU A 618 34.18 -4.43 40.62
N LYS A 619 34.18 -4.68 41.91
CA LYS A 619 35.38 -4.49 42.77
C LYS A 619 36.56 -5.33 42.31
N SER A 620 36.36 -6.59 41.97
CA SER A 620 37.42 -7.47 41.47
C SER A 620 37.95 -7.02 40.10
N LEU A 621 37.06 -6.55 39.22
CA LEU A 621 37.47 -6.05 37.90
C LEU A 621 38.26 -4.72 37.99
N ALA A 622 37.81 -3.81 38.84
CA ALA A 622 38.41 -2.51 39.03
C ALA A 622 39.74 -2.55 39.84
N ALA A 623 39.97 -3.64 40.57
CA ALA A 623 41.23 -3.84 41.33
C ALA A 623 42.46 -4.04 40.43
N ASP A 624 42.30 -4.51 39.18
CA ASP A 624 43.39 -4.61 38.22
C ASP A 624 43.66 -3.21 37.60
N SER A 625 44.84 -2.64 37.91
CA SER A 625 45.23 -1.31 37.42
C SER A 625 45.31 -1.15 35.90
N ARG A 626 45.24 -2.25 35.16
CA ARG A 626 45.15 -2.25 33.69
C ARG A 626 43.74 -2.00 33.20
N ASN A 627 42.75 -2.09 34.09
CA ASN A 627 41.31 -1.95 33.75
C ASN A 627 40.83 -0.56 34.15
N ALA A 628 40.29 0.17 33.21
CA ALA A 628 39.43 1.33 33.46
C ALA A 628 37.96 0.85 33.38
N VAL A 629 37.26 1.00 34.48
CA VAL A 629 35.84 0.52 34.60
C VAL A 629 34.94 1.73 34.76
N TRP A 630 33.95 1.86 33.88
CA TRP A 630 33.00 2.96 33.86
C TRP A 630 31.57 2.45 33.88
N ILE A 631 30.72 3.14 34.63
CA ILE A 631 29.25 2.92 34.60
C ILE A 631 28.62 4.06 33.84
N ILE A 632 27.84 3.74 32.79
CA ILE A 632 27.14 4.70 31.96
C ILE A 632 25.64 4.51 32.21
N SER A 633 24.92 5.57 32.59
CA SER A 633 23.52 5.45 32.96
C SER A 633 22.73 6.72 32.69
N GLY A 634 21.43 6.56 32.47
CA GLY A 634 20.46 7.66 32.54
C GLY A 634 20.08 8.07 33.95
N ARG A 635 20.54 7.34 34.95
CA ARG A 635 20.34 7.66 36.39
C ARG A 635 21.09 8.93 36.80
N ASP A 636 20.54 9.60 37.82
CA ASP A 636 21.16 10.79 38.41
C ASP A 636 22.45 10.45 39.20
N GLN A 637 23.18 11.48 39.55
CA GLN A 637 24.44 11.38 40.30
C GLN A 637 24.24 10.77 41.68
N GLU A 638 23.17 11.18 42.38
CA GLU A 638 22.91 10.74 43.78
C GLU A 638 22.64 9.25 43.83
N PHE A 639 21.83 8.75 42.89
CA PHE A 639 21.50 7.33 42.79
C PHE A 639 22.76 6.48 42.53
N LEU A 640 23.59 6.86 41.58
CA LEU A 640 24.84 6.13 41.28
C LEU A 640 25.81 6.19 42.42
N GLN A 641 25.94 7.36 43.09
CA GLN A 641 26.80 7.55 44.24
C GLN A 641 26.33 6.70 45.43
N GLN A 642 25.03 6.64 45.70
CA GLN A 642 24.46 5.84 46.78
C GLN A 642 24.74 4.35 46.61
N HIS A 643 24.58 3.81 45.43
CA HIS A 643 24.62 2.36 45.20
C HIS A 643 26.03 1.83 44.83
N LEU A 644 26.84 2.61 44.14
CA LEU A 644 28.14 2.19 43.62
C LEU A 644 29.31 3.12 44.04
N GLY A 645 29.05 4.29 44.59
CA GLY A 645 30.07 5.27 44.97
C GLY A 645 31.10 4.78 45.96
N HIS A 646 30.81 3.71 46.72
CA HIS A 646 31.74 3.07 47.63
C HIS A 646 32.88 2.28 46.95
N ILE A 647 32.82 2.17 45.59
CA ILE A 647 33.90 1.56 44.79
C ILE A 647 34.68 2.69 44.10
N SER A 648 35.70 3.20 44.79
CA SER A 648 36.45 4.38 44.34
C SER A 648 37.18 4.22 43.00
N GLN A 649 37.43 2.97 42.57
CA GLN A 649 38.17 2.67 41.34
C GLN A 649 37.31 2.69 40.07
N ILE A 650 35.99 2.94 40.17
CA ILE A 650 35.13 3.04 38.99
C ILE A 650 34.79 4.49 38.65
N GLY A 651 34.68 4.77 37.35
CA GLY A 651 34.18 6.04 36.86
C GLY A 651 32.70 5.98 36.61
N PHE A 652 32.05 7.14 36.61
CA PHE A 652 30.60 7.27 36.36
C PHE A 652 30.31 8.26 35.24
N SER A 653 29.33 7.96 34.43
CA SER A 653 28.70 8.87 33.49
C SER A 653 27.17 8.84 33.77
N ALA A 654 26.68 9.89 34.43
CA ALA A 654 25.30 10.03 34.88
C ALA A 654 24.48 10.90 33.90
N GLU A 655 23.16 10.81 33.98
CA GLU A 655 22.21 11.59 33.17
C GLU A 655 22.56 11.61 31.68
N HIS A 656 22.76 10.41 31.12
CA HIS A 656 23.09 10.22 29.70
C HIS A 656 24.41 10.95 29.26
N GLY A 657 25.35 11.15 30.19
CA GLY A 657 26.63 11.79 29.90
C GLY A 657 26.68 13.28 30.26
N SER A 658 25.67 13.84 30.86
CA SER A 658 25.68 15.25 31.32
C SER A 658 26.65 15.44 32.47
N PHE A 659 26.83 14.43 33.30
CA PHE A 659 27.74 14.47 34.42
C PHE A 659 28.72 13.30 34.37
N MET A 660 29.99 13.58 34.63
CA MET A 660 31.05 12.57 34.69
C MET A 660 31.82 12.65 36.00
N LYS A 661 32.24 11.48 36.50
CA LYS A 661 33.12 11.37 37.65
C LYS A 661 34.22 10.37 37.33
N ASP A 662 35.46 10.83 37.36
CA ASP A 662 36.62 10.00 37.08
C ASP A 662 36.89 8.99 38.19
N PRO A 663 37.49 7.82 37.87
CA PRO A 663 37.90 6.85 38.84
C PRO A 663 38.89 7.49 39.86
N GLY A 664 38.57 7.34 41.16
CA GLY A 664 39.37 7.93 42.23
C GLY A 664 39.09 9.40 42.54
N SER A 665 38.23 10.09 41.79
CA SER A 665 37.77 11.44 42.07
C SER A 665 36.59 11.45 43.00
N GLU A 666 36.47 12.47 43.85
CA GLU A 666 35.23 12.74 44.60
C GLU A 666 34.32 13.77 43.91
N GLU A 667 34.86 14.49 42.94
CA GLU A 667 34.16 15.57 42.24
C GLU A 667 33.48 15.09 40.97
N TRP A 668 32.26 15.62 40.74
CA TRP A 668 31.51 15.45 39.49
C TRP A 668 31.79 16.62 38.55
N ILE A 669 32.07 16.31 37.31
CA ILE A 669 32.24 17.27 36.21
C ILE A 669 30.91 17.41 35.49
N ASN A 670 30.37 18.62 35.47
CA ASN A 670 29.19 18.96 34.71
C ASN A 670 29.57 19.32 33.26
N LEU A 671 29.29 18.44 32.31
CA LEU A 671 29.58 18.69 30.90
C LEU A 671 28.47 19.53 30.22
N ALA A 672 27.33 19.65 30.87
CA ALA A 672 26.20 20.44 30.38
C ALA A 672 26.23 21.91 30.85
N GLU A 673 27.18 22.32 31.66
CA GLU A 673 27.25 23.69 32.25
C GLU A 673 27.27 24.82 31.21
N LYS A 674 27.80 24.55 30.03
CA LYS A 674 27.89 25.52 28.93
C LYS A 674 26.63 25.61 28.03
N PHE A 675 25.66 24.76 28.24
CA PHE A 675 24.40 24.77 27.44
C PHE A 675 23.37 25.66 28.11
N ASP A 676 22.72 26.50 27.30
CA ASP A 676 21.58 27.27 27.75
C ASP A 676 20.36 26.33 27.98
N MET A 677 19.98 26.20 29.25
CA MET A 677 18.86 25.38 29.71
C MET A 677 17.60 26.20 29.95
N GLY A 678 17.52 27.45 29.50
CA GLY A 678 16.41 28.36 29.70
C GLY A 678 15.06 27.82 29.14
N TRP A 679 15.12 26.97 28.12
CA TRP A 679 13.97 26.29 27.53
C TRP A 679 13.24 25.33 28.50
N GLN A 680 13.89 24.86 29.56
CA GLN A 680 13.26 23.93 30.52
C GLN A 680 12.01 24.49 31.17
N ALA A 681 12.00 25.77 31.50
CA ALA A 681 10.85 26.42 32.13
C ALA A 681 9.62 26.38 31.21
N GLU A 682 9.79 26.67 29.92
CA GLU A 682 8.71 26.64 28.93
C GLU A 682 8.17 25.20 28.74
N VAL A 683 9.05 24.21 28.69
CA VAL A 683 8.66 22.80 28.55
C VAL A 683 7.93 22.30 29.81
N MET A 684 8.37 22.69 31.00
CA MET A 684 7.70 22.35 32.26
C MET A 684 6.28 22.94 32.31
N GLU A 685 6.09 24.17 31.86
CA GLU A 685 4.76 24.79 31.77
C GLU A 685 3.84 24.00 30.84
N VAL A 686 4.36 23.56 29.69
CA VAL A 686 3.62 22.71 28.75
C VAL A 686 3.25 21.38 29.41
N PHE A 687 4.20 20.70 30.07
CA PHE A 687 3.94 19.43 30.75
C PHE A 687 2.87 19.59 31.84
N GLN A 688 2.96 20.62 32.69
CA GLN A 688 2.00 20.88 33.74
C GLN A 688 0.58 21.07 33.17
N LYS A 689 0.47 21.85 32.08
CA LYS A 689 -0.81 22.10 31.39
C LYS A 689 -1.47 20.82 30.86
N TYR A 690 -0.69 19.82 30.46
CA TYR A 690 -1.21 18.58 29.91
C TYR A 690 -1.35 17.46 30.94
N THR A 691 -0.55 17.45 32.02
CA THR A 691 -0.64 16.48 33.10
C THR A 691 -2.04 16.50 33.75
N ASP A 692 -2.60 17.68 33.93
CA ASP A 692 -3.96 17.82 34.49
C ASP A 692 -5.08 17.32 33.55
N LYS A 693 -4.79 17.16 32.26
CA LYS A 693 -5.75 16.71 31.23
C LYS A 693 -5.69 15.24 30.92
N VAL A 694 -4.61 14.59 31.29
CA VAL A 694 -4.35 13.18 31.01
C VAL A 694 -4.00 12.49 32.33
N PRO A 695 -4.99 12.09 33.13
CA PRO A 695 -4.73 11.28 34.32
C PRO A 695 -4.07 9.97 33.86
N GLY A 696 -2.87 9.70 34.40
CA GLY A 696 -1.98 8.62 34.04
C GLY A 696 -2.53 7.22 34.30
#